data_b28573324e4f3f9b9051a115def8db39
#
_entry.id   b28573324e4f3f9b9051a115def8db39
#
_cell.length_a   1.000
_cell.length_b   1.000
_cell.length_c   1.000
_cell.angle_alpha   90.00
_cell.angle_beta   90.00
_cell.angle_gamma   90.00
#
_symmetry.space_group_name_H-M   'P 1'
#
loop_
_entity.id
_entity.type
_entity.pdbx_description
1 polymer ?
#
loop_
_entity_poly.entity_id
_entity_poly.type
_entity_poly.pdbx_seq_one_letter_code
_entity_poly.pdbx_strand_id
1 'polypeptide(L)'
;MASKDPSEGTGTPQIAIIGNPNVGKSTIFNYLTGLNQKIGNYPGVTVDKKTGTLQIQGENFEILDLPGTYSLFPNSEDEIIAHRVLNNPELEKRPDYVLLVIDSTQLSRGLFLATQLIDLGINLTILLNMADLAAAKNIEIRSYELFKHLGVPILQTDARNQKGLDQIKELIHQRNFSKAPQFVDILEVVPATLLDQVKEEFGLENNYQAYQMIRFGGKDKSISEAKRNWLAQVLEKSDFNLEEAQLEETKIRYKKITELVTKALTKKSAPKAKSTFDKVVLHPFWGYVIFVGVLLLIFQTLFSWASYPMDWIDGFFADISGRVLTALPDGPLTRLLAEGVIPGIGGVVIFIPQIALLFGFLAILEDTGYMSRVVFLLDRWMRPFGLHGKSIVPLVSGVACAIPGVMAARNISNWKEKMITILVTPLMSCSARLPVYIILIGLSVPQDRVFGFINIQALALLSLYVLGVLGVLGTAFLLKVILKTDEKSFLMTELPSYRIPRWKDVGITMVEKSKTFVFEAGKVILAISIVLWVLASYGPPATMDEIRQQGIAQQEQAATPEQAALIEAETSSKLLENSFIGIMGRAIEPVIQPLGYDWKIGIALITSFAAREVFISTIATIYSIGGDLEDDLTIREKLASQVNASTGEKTFTPATSYSLLVFYVFAMQCMSTLAVVKRETKGWKWPIIQTVYMSALAYLMAWITYQIFI
;
A
#
# COMPACT_ATOMS: atom_id res chain seq x y z
N MET A 1 -53.12 16.59 -13.19
CA MET A 1 -52.10 17.59 -12.76
C MET A 1 -51.12 17.72 -13.88
N ALA A 2 -50.98 18.91 -14.43
CA ALA A 2 -50.26 19.20 -15.66
C ALA A 2 -48.76 18.85 -15.53
N SER A 3 -48.24 18.19 -16.56
CA SER A 3 -46.81 17.95 -16.76
C SER A 3 -46.08 19.29 -16.82
N LYS A 4 -45.19 19.57 -15.87
CA LYS A 4 -44.27 20.70 -15.95
C LYS A 4 -43.39 20.50 -17.19
N ASP A 5 -43.44 21.45 -18.07
CA ASP A 5 -42.62 21.56 -19.27
C ASP A 5 -41.15 21.69 -18.85
N PRO A 6 -40.20 20.89 -19.42
CA PRO A 6 -38.78 20.92 -19.04
C PRO A 6 -38.01 22.19 -19.39
N SER A 7 -38.71 23.22 -19.95
CA SER A 7 -38.07 24.41 -20.52
C SER A 7 -37.88 25.62 -19.59
N GLU A 8 -38.22 25.54 -18.31
CA GLU A 8 -38.13 26.70 -17.38
C GLU A 8 -36.97 26.66 -16.37
N GLY A 9 -35.88 25.98 -16.66
CA GLY A 9 -34.64 26.09 -15.88
C GLY A 9 -33.65 27.03 -16.54
N THR A 10 -33.41 28.22 -15.99
CA THR A 10 -32.47 29.25 -16.47
C THR A 10 -30.99 28.87 -16.36
N GLY A 11 -30.61 27.60 -16.25
CA GLY A 11 -29.23 27.12 -16.11
C GLY A 11 -28.76 26.23 -17.28
N THR A 12 -27.48 26.27 -17.62
CA THR A 12 -26.84 25.35 -18.59
C THR A 12 -27.11 23.91 -18.15
N PRO A 13 -27.66 23.02 -19.04
CA PRO A 13 -27.91 21.62 -18.71
C PRO A 13 -26.59 20.91 -18.31
N GLN A 14 -26.68 20.09 -17.25
CA GLN A 14 -25.54 19.40 -16.70
C GLN A 14 -25.58 17.90 -17.03
N ILE A 15 -24.48 17.38 -17.61
CA ILE A 15 -24.32 15.98 -18.00
C ILE A 15 -23.21 15.36 -17.15
N ALA A 16 -23.49 14.28 -16.45
CA ALA A 16 -22.46 13.55 -15.71
C ALA A 16 -21.98 12.34 -16.52
N ILE A 17 -20.68 12.14 -16.54
CA ILE A 17 -20.05 10.90 -17.06
C ILE A 17 -19.66 10.04 -15.86
N ILE A 18 -20.16 8.82 -15.83
CA ILE A 18 -19.87 7.83 -14.77
C ILE A 18 -19.56 6.47 -15.38
N GLY A 19 -18.99 5.57 -14.61
CA GLY A 19 -18.72 4.17 -14.98
C GLY A 19 -17.62 3.55 -14.13
N ASN A 20 -17.36 2.29 -14.34
CA ASN A 20 -16.32 1.58 -13.61
C ASN A 20 -14.93 2.22 -13.84
N PRO A 21 -13.97 2.02 -12.93
CA PRO A 21 -12.58 2.40 -13.18
C PRO A 21 -12.04 1.74 -14.46
N ASN A 22 -11.21 2.48 -15.21
CA ASN A 22 -10.50 2.02 -16.42
C ASN A 22 -11.37 1.63 -17.64
N VAL A 23 -12.62 2.06 -17.69
CA VAL A 23 -13.51 1.81 -18.86
C VAL A 23 -13.38 2.85 -19.98
N GLY A 24 -12.49 3.83 -19.83
CA GLY A 24 -12.27 4.89 -20.85
C GLY A 24 -13.09 6.16 -20.66
N LYS A 25 -13.62 6.43 -19.44
CA LYS A 25 -14.35 7.67 -19.09
C LYS A 25 -13.60 8.94 -19.47
N SER A 26 -12.35 9.08 -19.00
CA SER A 26 -11.55 10.28 -19.24
C SER A 26 -11.24 10.49 -20.73
N THR A 27 -11.16 9.42 -21.53
CA THR A 27 -10.99 9.51 -22.97
C THR A 27 -12.24 10.10 -23.62
N ILE A 28 -13.43 9.62 -23.23
CA ILE A 28 -14.71 10.15 -23.73
C ILE A 28 -14.91 11.59 -23.27
N PHE A 29 -14.62 11.90 -22.00
CA PHE A 29 -14.71 13.26 -21.46
C PHE A 29 -13.81 14.23 -22.23
N ASN A 30 -12.56 13.87 -22.49
CA ASN A 30 -11.62 14.70 -23.24
C ASN A 30 -12.07 14.91 -24.69
N TYR A 31 -12.66 13.88 -25.33
CA TYR A 31 -13.21 14.01 -26.68
C TYR A 31 -14.38 14.98 -26.72
N LEU A 32 -15.32 14.88 -25.77
CA LEU A 32 -16.51 15.72 -25.74
C LEU A 32 -16.20 17.18 -25.42
N THR A 33 -15.24 17.43 -24.50
CA THR A 33 -14.91 18.77 -24.01
C THR A 33 -13.81 19.46 -24.81
N GLY A 34 -13.14 18.77 -25.73
CA GLY A 34 -12.01 19.33 -26.54
C GLY A 34 -10.87 19.84 -25.67
N LEU A 35 -10.60 19.22 -24.50
CA LEU A 35 -9.59 19.62 -23.52
C LEU A 35 -9.90 20.95 -22.77
N ASN A 36 -11.04 21.56 -22.99
CA ASN A 36 -11.51 22.73 -22.22
C ASN A 36 -12.01 22.28 -20.84
N GLN A 37 -11.07 22.04 -19.92
CA GLN A 37 -11.34 21.51 -18.61
C GLN A 37 -11.11 22.56 -17.53
N LYS A 38 -11.96 22.58 -16.52
CA LYS A 38 -11.72 23.26 -15.24
C LYS A 38 -11.53 22.20 -14.17
N ILE A 39 -10.43 22.30 -13.43
CA ILE A 39 -10.12 21.42 -12.31
C ILE A 39 -10.39 22.20 -11.03
N GLY A 40 -11.15 21.62 -10.14
CA GLY A 40 -11.44 22.14 -8.79
C GLY A 40 -11.56 20.97 -7.83
N ASN A 41 -11.98 21.21 -6.60
CA ASN A 41 -12.26 20.13 -5.64
C ASN A 41 -13.76 20.08 -5.36
N TYR A 42 -14.28 18.88 -5.07
CA TYR A 42 -15.63 18.75 -4.54
C TYR A 42 -15.72 19.40 -3.15
N PRO A 43 -16.83 20.09 -2.81
CA PRO A 43 -16.99 20.74 -1.52
C PRO A 43 -16.76 19.78 -0.34
N GLY A 44 -15.86 20.14 0.56
CA GLY A 44 -15.59 19.40 1.80
C GLY A 44 -14.73 18.14 1.68
N VAL A 45 -14.14 17.89 0.51
CA VAL A 45 -13.26 16.71 0.26
C VAL A 45 -12.08 17.08 -0.64
N THR A 46 -11.00 16.28 -0.57
CA THR A 46 -9.78 16.48 -1.36
C THR A 46 -9.80 15.74 -2.71
N VAL A 47 -10.99 15.53 -3.28
CA VAL A 47 -11.16 14.83 -4.56
C VAL A 47 -11.37 15.83 -5.68
N ASP A 48 -10.66 15.65 -6.78
CA ASP A 48 -10.69 16.55 -7.93
C ASP A 48 -12.06 16.53 -8.62
N LYS A 49 -12.66 17.69 -8.79
CA LYS A 49 -13.84 17.90 -9.62
C LYS A 49 -13.38 18.37 -11.00
N LYS A 50 -13.64 17.56 -12.03
CA LYS A 50 -13.37 17.92 -13.43
C LYS A 50 -14.66 18.28 -14.13
N THR A 51 -14.72 19.50 -14.62
CA THR A 51 -15.85 19.99 -15.43
C THR A 51 -15.35 20.48 -16.78
N GLY A 52 -16.18 20.35 -17.80
CA GLY A 52 -15.89 20.83 -19.13
C GLY A 52 -17.14 21.38 -19.80
N THR A 53 -16.99 22.21 -20.83
CA THR A 53 -18.10 22.75 -21.61
C THR A 53 -18.14 22.05 -22.97
N LEU A 54 -19.31 21.55 -23.35
CA LEU A 54 -19.60 21.00 -24.66
C LEU A 54 -20.59 21.92 -25.39
N GLN A 55 -20.24 22.33 -26.59
CA GLN A 55 -21.12 23.11 -27.46
C GLN A 55 -21.67 22.22 -28.59
N ILE A 56 -23.00 22.13 -28.70
CA ILE A 56 -23.69 21.38 -29.75
C ILE A 56 -24.71 22.31 -30.39
N GLN A 57 -24.59 22.55 -31.67
CA GLN A 57 -25.53 23.37 -32.47
C GLN A 57 -25.89 24.75 -31.84
N GLY A 58 -24.91 25.36 -31.15
CA GLY A 58 -25.10 26.67 -30.48
C GLY A 58 -25.58 26.57 -29.01
N GLU A 59 -26.00 25.42 -28.53
CA GLU A 59 -26.33 25.20 -27.12
C GLU A 59 -25.07 24.75 -26.32
N ASN A 60 -24.93 25.27 -25.09
CA ASN A 60 -23.87 24.90 -24.18
C ASN A 60 -24.33 23.88 -23.15
N PHE A 61 -23.56 22.84 -22.94
CA PHE A 61 -23.76 21.82 -21.92
C PHE A 61 -22.56 21.79 -20.99
N GLU A 62 -22.80 21.67 -19.69
CA GLU A 62 -21.74 21.44 -18.71
C GLU A 62 -21.55 19.93 -18.52
N ILE A 63 -20.32 19.42 -18.75
CA ILE A 63 -19.98 18.02 -18.55
C ILE A 63 -19.21 17.87 -17.24
N LEU A 64 -19.65 16.94 -16.40
CA LEU A 64 -19.05 16.60 -15.12
C LEU A 64 -18.45 15.19 -15.17
N ASP A 65 -17.14 15.05 -14.95
CA ASP A 65 -16.48 13.72 -14.82
C ASP A 65 -16.59 13.25 -13.37
N LEU A 66 -17.40 12.22 -13.12
CA LEU A 66 -17.54 11.61 -11.80
C LEU A 66 -16.46 10.55 -11.55
N PRO A 67 -15.99 10.40 -10.31
CA PRO A 67 -15.11 9.31 -9.93
C PRO A 67 -15.65 7.95 -10.34
N GLY A 68 -14.75 7.03 -10.68
CA GLY A 68 -15.15 5.67 -11.06
C GLY A 68 -15.74 4.89 -9.91
N THR A 69 -16.91 4.29 -10.13
CA THR A 69 -17.56 3.43 -9.15
C THR A 69 -18.09 2.15 -9.78
N TYR A 70 -18.18 1.09 -8.98
CA TYR A 70 -18.75 -0.19 -9.40
C TYR A 70 -20.22 -0.34 -9.04
N SER A 71 -20.69 0.44 -8.08
CA SER A 71 -22.06 0.40 -7.57
C SER A 71 -22.41 1.70 -6.85
N LEU A 72 -23.68 1.88 -6.53
CA LEU A 72 -24.15 2.94 -5.62
C LEU A 72 -23.98 2.55 -4.13
N PHE A 73 -23.19 1.53 -3.83
CA PHE A 73 -22.77 1.16 -2.47
C PHE A 73 -21.31 1.59 -2.25
N PRO A 74 -21.06 2.85 -1.86
CA PRO A 74 -19.72 3.40 -1.81
C PRO A 74 -18.89 2.78 -0.70
N ASN A 75 -17.65 2.38 -1.06
CA ASN A 75 -16.63 1.83 -0.15
C ASN A 75 -15.40 2.74 -0.01
N SER A 76 -15.31 3.80 -0.83
CA SER A 76 -14.22 4.78 -0.83
C SER A 76 -14.76 6.21 -0.82
N GLU A 77 -13.90 7.18 -0.43
CA GLU A 77 -14.27 8.61 -0.46
C GLU A 77 -14.67 9.07 -1.85
N ASP A 78 -14.01 8.58 -2.89
CA ASP A 78 -14.32 8.90 -4.28
C ASP A 78 -15.71 8.38 -4.69
N GLU A 79 -16.06 7.15 -4.28
CA GLU A 79 -17.38 6.57 -4.56
C GLU A 79 -18.51 7.27 -3.79
N ILE A 80 -18.23 7.77 -2.56
CA ILE A 80 -19.18 8.57 -1.78
C ILE A 80 -19.56 9.84 -2.54
N ILE A 81 -18.61 10.47 -3.25
CA ILE A 81 -18.89 11.67 -4.05
C ILE A 81 -19.82 11.35 -5.21
N ALA A 82 -19.54 10.29 -5.97
CA ALA A 82 -20.39 9.86 -7.06
C ALA A 82 -21.82 9.56 -6.56
N HIS A 83 -21.94 8.84 -5.44
CA HIS A 83 -23.23 8.56 -4.79
C HIS A 83 -23.95 9.85 -4.38
N ARG A 84 -23.24 10.79 -3.74
CA ARG A 84 -23.81 12.07 -3.28
C ARG A 84 -24.35 12.92 -4.43
N VAL A 85 -23.58 13.07 -5.50
CA VAL A 85 -23.99 13.86 -6.67
C VAL A 85 -25.25 13.29 -7.33
N LEU A 86 -25.42 11.97 -7.31
CA LEU A 86 -26.53 11.29 -7.98
C LEU A 86 -27.77 11.13 -7.09
N ASN A 87 -27.61 11.01 -5.76
CA ASN A 87 -28.70 10.60 -4.86
C ASN A 87 -29.12 11.66 -3.82
N ASN A 88 -28.33 12.71 -3.57
CA ASN A 88 -28.69 13.67 -2.53
C ASN A 88 -29.75 14.67 -3.01
N PRO A 89 -30.95 14.70 -2.37
CA PRO A 89 -32.01 15.64 -2.73
C PRO A 89 -31.72 17.08 -2.28
N GLU A 90 -30.82 17.31 -1.33
CA GLU A 90 -30.46 18.63 -0.80
C GLU A 90 -29.38 19.35 -1.64
N LEU A 91 -28.82 18.70 -2.67
CA LEU A 91 -27.90 19.36 -3.60
C LEU A 91 -28.65 20.27 -4.56
N GLU A 92 -28.17 21.52 -4.68
CA GLU A 92 -28.77 22.56 -5.52
C GLU A 92 -28.90 22.15 -7.00
N LYS A 93 -28.11 21.20 -7.49
CA LYS A 93 -28.14 20.77 -8.89
C LYS A 93 -27.74 19.29 -9.05
N ARG A 94 -28.73 18.45 -9.37
CA ARG A 94 -28.50 17.11 -9.89
C ARG A 94 -28.15 17.18 -11.38
N PRO A 95 -27.32 16.26 -11.91
CA PRO A 95 -27.16 16.15 -13.36
C PRO A 95 -28.50 15.86 -14.04
N ASP A 96 -28.80 16.61 -15.10
CA ASP A 96 -30.02 16.40 -15.89
C ASP A 96 -29.96 15.08 -16.64
N TYR A 97 -28.73 14.63 -16.94
CA TYR A 97 -28.47 13.44 -17.73
C TYR A 97 -27.17 12.75 -17.37
N VAL A 98 -27.14 11.42 -17.49
CA VAL A 98 -25.98 10.61 -17.15
C VAL A 98 -25.52 9.77 -18.36
N LEU A 99 -24.25 9.85 -18.69
CA LEU A 99 -23.56 8.96 -19.62
C LEU A 99 -22.82 7.89 -18.83
N LEU A 100 -23.32 6.66 -18.86
CA LEU A 100 -22.69 5.53 -18.18
C LEU A 100 -21.79 4.77 -19.12
N VAL A 101 -20.48 4.78 -18.85
CA VAL A 101 -19.48 4.08 -19.65
C VAL A 101 -19.25 2.67 -19.10
N ILE A 102 -19.46 1.66 -19.91
CA ILE A 102 -19.30 0.24 -19.57
C ILE A 102 -18.26 -0.40 -20.48
N ASP A 103 -17.41 -1.27 -19.92
CA ASP A 103 -16.53 -2.14 -20.70
C ASP A 103 -17.34 -3.26 -21.37
N SER A 104 -17.39 -3.26 -22.70
CA SER A 104 -18.07 -4.28 -23.50
C SER A 104 -17.58 -5.70 -23.22
N THR A 105 -16.36 -5.86 -22.69
CA THR A 105 -15.81 -7.19 -22.36
C THR A 105 -16.22 -7.68 -20.96
N GLN A 106 -16.82 -6.79 -20.12
CA GLN A 106 -17.24 -7.07 -18.75
C GLN A 106 -18.69 -6.59 -18.48
N LEU A 107 -19.58 -6.97 -19.36
CA LEU A 107 -20.95 -6.45 -19.42
C LEU A 107 -21.71 -6.58 -18.09
N SER A 108 -21.67 -7.76 -17.43
CA SER A 108 -22.39 -8.00 -16.18
C SER A 108 -22.04 -7.01 -15.08
N ARG A 109 -20.76 -6.64 -15.00
CA ARG A 109 -20.25 -5.70 -13.98
C ARG A 109 -20.71 -4.28 -14.22
N GLY A 110 -20.70 -3.84 -15.48
CA GLY A 110 -21.19 -2.51 -15.84
C GLY A 110 -22.71 -2.39 -15.71
N LEU A 111 -23.44 -3.46 -16.04
CA LEU A 111 -24.90 -3.50 -15.89
C LEU A 111 -25.36 -3.46 -14.43
N PHE A 112 -24.52 -3.88 -13.47
CA PHE A 112 -24.87 -3.75 -12.06
C PHE A 112 -25.11 -2.27 -11.68
N LEU A 113 -24.17 -1.39 -12.01
CA LEU A 113 -24.33 0.05 -11.80
C LEU A 113 -25.46 0.63 -12.68
N ALA A 114 -25.56 0.20 -13.94
CA ALA A 114 -26.62 0.65 -14.85
C ALA A 114 -28.02 0.44 -14.27
N THR A 115 -28.28 -0.76 -13.76
CA THR A 115 -29.59 -1.11 -13.20
C THR A 115 -29.90 -0.38 -11.89
N GLN A 116 -28.88 -0.03 -11.09
CA GLN A 116 -29.04 0.82 -9.91
C GLN A 116 -29.40 2.26 -10.28
N LEU A 117 -28.77 2.81 -11.33
CA LEU A 117 -29.09 4.16 -11.82
C LEU A 117 -30.49 4.22 -12.44
N ILE A 118 -30.92 3.16 -13.12
CA ILE A 118 -32.28 3.03 -13.63
C ILE A 118 -33.29 3.05 -12.48
N ASP A 119 -33.06 2.23 -11.45
CA ASP A 119 -33.97 2.15 -10.28
C ASP A 119 -33.98 3.47 -9.47
N LEU A 120 -32.90 4.24 -9.53
CA LEU A 120 -32.83 5.58 -8.94
C LEU A 120 -33.67 6.64 -9.72
N GLY A 121 -34.13 6.26 -10.91
CA GLY A 121 -34.93 7.14 -11.78
C GLY A 121 -34.12 8.19 -12.53
N ILE A 122 -32.83 7.93 -12.78
CA ILE A 122 -31.93 8.84 -13.49
C ILE A 122 -32.06 8.64 -15.01
N ASN A 123 -32.15 9.74 -15.75
CA ASN A 123 -32.07 9.72 -17.21
C ASN A 123 -30.67 9.33 -17.64
N LEU A 124 -30.50 8.19 -18.30
CA LEU A 124 -29.18 7.74 -18.66
C LEU A 124 -29.09 7.14 -20.07
N THR A 125 -27.92 7.24 -20.67
CA THR A 125 -27.48 6.45 -21.83
C THR A 125 -26.32 5.54 -21.43
N ILE A 126 -26.35 4.30 -21.88
CA ILE A 126 -25.26 3.34 -21.71
C ILE A 126 -24.32 3.40 -22.93
N LEU A 127 -23.05 3.67 -22.67
CA LEU A 127 -21.98 3.64 -23.65
C LEU A 127 -21.19 2.35 -23.49
N LEU A 128 -21.36 1.39 -24.37
CA LEU A 128 -20.62 0.14 -24.43
C LEU A 128 -19.26 0.43 -25.10
N ASN A 129 -18.28 0.82 -24.30
CA ASN A 129 -16.94 1.16 -24.79
C ASN A 129 -16.04 -0.08 -24.95
N MET A 130 -14.88 0.07 -25.58
CA MET A 130 -13.96 -1.02 -25.91
C MET A 130 -14.58 -2.08 -26.84
N ALA A 131 -15.40 -1.64 -27.81
CA ALA A 131 -16.01 -2.52 -28.79
C ALA A 131 -14.99 -3.27 -29.67
N ASP A 132 -13.81 -2.68 -29.89
CA ASP A 132 -12.64 -3.30 -30.53
C ASP A 132 -12.14 -4.52 -29.74
N LEU A 133 -12.03 -4.39 -28.42
CA LEU A 133 -11.60 -5.49 -27.54
C LEU A 133 -12.68 -6.59 -27.44
N ALA A 134 -13.95 -6.22 -27.47
CA ALA A 134 -15.05 -7.17 -27.49
C ALA A 134 -15.03 -7.98 -28.81
N ALA A 135 -14.85 -7.32 -29.95
CA ALA A 135 -14.73 -7.96 -31.24
C ALA A 135 -13.49 -8.87 -31.31
N ALA A 136 -12.34 -8.44 -30.80
CA ALA A 136 -11.13 -9.25 -30.72
C ALA A 136 -11.30 -10.52 -29.85
N LYS A 137 -12.23 -10.48 -28.87
CA LYS A 137 -12.61 -11.65 -28.04
C LYS A 137 -13.77 -12.46 -28.60
N ASN A 138 -14.24 -12.19 -29.82
CA ASN A 138 -15.44 -12.79 -30.43
C ASN A 138 -16.68 -12.64 -29.55
N ILE A 139 -16.81 -11.53 -28.85
CA ILE A 139 -17.98 -11.16 -28.06
C ILE A 139 -18.83 -10.25 -28.94
N GLU A 140 -20.00 -10.68 -29.33
CA GLU A 140 -20.99 -9.88 -30.04
C GLU A 140 -22.13 -9.54 -29.07
N ILE A 141 -22.40 -8.23 -28.88
CA ILE A 141 -23.43 -7.73 -27.98
C ILE A 141 -24.62 -7.26 -28.81
N ARG A 142 -25.77 -7.86 -28.57
CA ARG A 142 -27.04 -7.44 -29.16
C ARG A 142 -27.59 -6.24 -28.37
N SER A 143 -27.21 -5.03 -28.74
CA SER A 143 -27.65 -3.80 -28.05
C SER A 143 -29.18 -3.65 -28.02
N TYR A 144 -29.87 -4.17 -29.01
CA TYR A 144 -31.34 -4.16 -29.04
C TYR A 144 -31.96 -5.00 -27.91
N GLU A 145 -31.41 -6.16 -27.60
CA GLU A 145 -31.91 -6.99 -26.48
C GLU A 145 -31.69 -6.30 -25.13
N LEU A 146 -30.59 -5.61 -24.97
CA LEU A 146 -30.32 -4.81 -23.78
C LEU A 146 -31.30 -3.64 -23.69
N PHE A 147 -31.51 -2.90 -24.78
CA PHE A 147 -32.46 -1.79 -24.85
C PHE A 147 -33.88 -2.22 -24.50
N LYS A 148 -34.36 -3.34 -25.09
CA LYS A 148 -35.68 -3.90 -24.83
C LYS A 148 -35.97 -4.21 -23.35
N HIS A 149 -34.94 -4.65 -22.59
CA HIS A 149 -35.10 -5.04 -21.20
C HIS A 149 -34.78 -3.89 -20.22
N LEU A 150 -33.87 -2.96 -20.58
CA LEU A 150 -33.45 -1.88 -19.73
C LEU A 150 -34.22 -0.57 -19.97
N GLY A 151 -34.80 -0.40 -21.16
CA GLY A 151 -35.55 0.81 -21.53
C GLY A 151 -34.70 2.08 -21.69
N VAL A 152 -33.38 1.95 -21.80
CA VAL A 152 -32.45 3.09 -21.93
C VAL A 152 -31.63 3.00 -23.20
N PRO A 153 -31.30 4.13 -23.86
CA PRO A 153 -30.46 4.14 -25.06
C PRO A 153 -29.10 3.48 -24.83
N ILE A 154 -28.63 2.70 -25.82
CA ILE A 154 -27.37 1.98 -25.75
C ILE A 154 -26.57 2.22 -27.01
N LEU A 155 -25.35 2.79 -26.87
CA LEU A 155 -24.42 3.00 -27.95
C LEU A 155 -23.17 2.15 -27.80
N GLN A 156 -22.72 1.56 -28.91
CA GLN A 156 -21.41 0.92 -28.96
C GLN A 156 -20.36 1.95 -29.34
N THR A 157 -19.29 2.07 -28.56
CA THR A 157 -18.24 3.05 -28.77
C THR A 157 -16.85 2.40 -28.70
N ASP A 158 -15.90 3.01 -29.40
CA ASP A 158 -14.49 2.74 -29.29
C ASP A 158 -13.79 4.10 -29.10
N ALA A 159 -13.65 4.48 -27.86
CA ALA A 159 -13.09 5.79 -27.50
C ALA A 159 -11.63 5.95 -27.95
N ARG A 160 -10.87 4.85 -28.07
CA ARG A 160 -9.48 4.87 -28.52
C ARG A 160 -9.35 5.23 -30.00
N ASN A 161 -10.25 4.70 -30.82
CA ASN A 161 -10.29 4.94 -32.27
C ASN A 161 -11.36 5.98 -32.67
N GLN A 162 -11.95 6.68 -31.71
CA GLN A 162 -12.98 7.72 -31.87
C GLN A 162 -14.24 7.25 -32.61
N LYS A 163 -14.53 5.95 -32.64
CA LYS A 163 -15.73 5.42 -33.31
C LYS A 163 -16.96 5.50 -32.41
N GLY A 164 -18.08 5.94 -32.97
CA GLY A 164 -19.37 6.05 -32.27
C GLY A 164 -19.49 7.25 -31.33
N LEU A 165 -18.46 8.10 -31.21
CA LEU A 165 -18.47 9.24 -30.28
C LEU A 165 -19.34 10.42 -30.75
N ASP A 166 -19.46 10.64 -32.07
CA ASP A 166 -20.31 11.70 -32.61
C ASP A 166 -21.80 11.41 -32.37
N GLN A 167 -22.20 10.14 -32.33
CA GLN A 167 -23.56 9.73 -32.01
C GLN A 167 -23.96 10.12 -30.57
N ILE A 168 -22.98 10.27 -29.68
CA ILE A 168 -23.22 10.74 -28.29
C ILE A 168 -23.72 12.19 -28.33
N LYS A 169 -23.09 13.06 -29.15
CA LYS A 169 -23.49 14.46 -29.29
C LYS A 169 -24.91 14.58 -29.85
N GLU A 170 -25.24 13.72 -30.80
CA GLU A 170 -26.55 13.68 -31.42
C GLU A 170 -27.65 13.26 -30.44
N LEU A 171 -27.39 12.23 -29.62
CA LEU A 171 -28.30 11.80 -28.55
C LEU A 171 -28.50 12.87 -27.46
N ILE A 172 -27.44 13.57 -27.07
CA ILE A 172 -27.53 14.66 -26.10
C ILE A 172 -28.43 15.78 -26.65
N HIS A 173 -28.27 16.12 -27.93
CA HIS A 173 -29.08 17.19 -28.56
C HIS A 173 -30.55 16.81 -28.69
N GLN A 174 -30.86 15.57 -29.05
CA GLN A 174 -32.24 15.09 -29.21
C GLN A 174 -33.02 15.05 -27.89
N ARG A 175 -32.40 15.17 -26.74
CA ARG A 175 -32.99 15.12 -25.39
C ARG A 175 -34.03 13.98 -25.23
N ASN A 176 -33.80 12.87 -25.93
CA ASN A 176 -34.72 11.74 -25.91
C ASN A 176 -34.53 10.90 -24.61
N PHE A 177 -35.02 11.45 -23.52
CA PHE A 177 -34.90 10.89 -22.17
C PHE A 177 -36.17 10.14 -21.82
N SER A 178 -36.24 8.86 -22.08
CA SER A 178 -37.34 8.03 -21.60
C SER A 178 -37.07 7.54 -20.18
N LYS A 179 -38.06 7.68 -19.29
CA LYS A 179 -37.98 7.01 -17.97
C LYS A 179 -37.99 5.50 -18.18
N ALA A 180 -36.93 4.85 -17.76
CA ALA A 180 -36.81 3.40 -17.83
C ALA A 180 -37.71 2.72 -16.78
N PRO A 181 -38.22 1.52 -17.07
CA PRO A 181 -38.95 0.72 -16.08
C PRO A 181 -38.01 0.31 -14.93
N GLN A 182 -38.56 0.21 -13.73
CA GLN A 182 -37.82 -0.28 -12.56
C GLN A 182 -37.29 -1.70 -12.83
N PHE A 183 -36.00 -1.93 -12.55
CA PHE A 183 -35.32 -3.21 -12.82
C PHE A 183 -35.48 -4.20 -11.66
N VAL A 184 -35.33 -3.73 -10.42
CA VAL A 184 -35.54 -4.53 -9.21
C VAL A 184 -36.59 -3.84 -8.33
N ASP A 185 -37.64 -4.58 -7.94
CA ASP A 185 -38.57 -4.07 -6.94
C ASP A 185 -37.96 -4.22 -5.54
N ILE A 186 -37.62 -3.07 -4.93
CA ILE A 186 -36.98 -3.06 -3.61
C ILE A 186 -37.97 -3.46 -2.48
N LEU A 187 -39.27 -3.49 -2.74
CA LEU A 187 -40.27 -3.99 -1.80
C LEU A 187 -40.13 -5.50 -1.51
N GLU A 188 -39.44 -6.25 -2.38
CA GLU A 188 -39.07 -7.65 -2.11
C GLU A 188 -38.08 -7.79 -0.95
N VAL A 189 -37.38 -6.70 -0.58
CA VAL A 189 -36.24 -6.73 0.35
C VAL A 189 -36.45 -5.82 1.55
N VAL A 190 -37.16 -4.70 1.38
CA VAL A 190 -37.35 -3.67 2.41
C VAL A 190 -38.84 -3.48 2.70
N PRO A 191 -39.24 -3.42 3.98
CA PRO A 191 -40.63 -3.18 4.34
C PRO A 191 -41.16 -1.86 3.78
N ALA A 192 -42.37 -1.88 3.19
CA ALA A 192 -43.00 -0.71 2.60
C ALA A 192 -43.18 0.45 3.62
N THR A 193 -43.55 0.11 4.84
CA THR A 193 -43.76 1.11 5.93
C THR A 193 -42.48 1.90 6.22
N LEU A 194 -41.31 1.27 6.19
CA LEU A 194 -40.03 1.93 6.40
C LEU A 194 -39.68 2.84 5.22
N LEU A 195 -39.90 2.37 3.99
CA LEU A 195 -39.64 3.15 2.78
C LEU A 195 -40.55 4.37 2.70
N ASP A 196 -41.86 4.24 3.06
CA ASP A 196 -42.81 5.34 3.02
C ASP A 196 -42.47 6.42 4.05
N GLN A 197 -42.10 6.06 5.27
CA GLN A 197 -41.62 7.01 6.27
C GLN A 197 -40.42 7.82 5.80
N VAL A 198 -39.43 7.14 5.19
CA VAL A 198 -38.23 7.82 4.71
C VAL A 198 -38.53 8.69 3.47
N LYS A 199 -39.42 8.24 2.57
CA LYS A 199 -39.84 9.07 1.44
C LYS A 199 -40.51 10.37 1.90
N GLU A 200 -41.39 10.29 2.89
CA GLU A 200 -42.11 11.46 3.43
C GLU A 200 -41.15 12.45 4.09
N GLU A 201 -40.24 11.99 4.97
CA GLU A 201 -39.30 12.85 5.68
C GLU A 201 -38.27 13.53 4.77
N PHE A 202 -37.79 12.83 3.72
CA PHE A 202 -36.77 13.34 2.82
C PHE A 202 -37.34 13.91 1.50
N GLY A 203 -38.64 13.82 1.27
CA GLY A 203 -39.28 14.28 0.03
C GLY A 203 -38.84 13.49 -1.21
N LEU A 204 -38.70 12.17 -1.09
CA LEU A 204 -38.19 11.32 -2.17
C LEU A 204 -39.31 10.76 -3.05
N GLU A 205 -39.01 10.60 -4.35
CA GLU A 205 -40.01 10.21 -5.32
C GLU A 205 -40.24 8.70 -5.43
N ASN A 206 -39.16 7.91 -5.23
CA ASN A 206 -39.23 6.47 -5.44
C ASN A 206 -38.65 5.64 -4.28
N ASN A 207 -39.00 4.36 -4.24
CA ASN A 207 -38.63 3.44 -3.18
C ASN A 207 -37.11 3.15 -3.16
N TYR A 208 -36.45 3.14 -4.32
CA TYR A 208 -35.01 2.88 -4.38
C TYR A 208 -34.19 4.06 -3.86
N GLN A 209 -34.67 5.31 -4.08
CA GLN A 209 -34.06 6.49 -3.45
C GLN A 209 -34.17 6.42 -1.92
N ALA A 210 -35.34 6.02 -1.40
CA ALA A 210 -35.53 5.83 0.04
C ALA A 210 -34.60 4.75 0.60
N TYR A 211 -34.46 3.64 -0.09
CA TYR A 211 -33.50 2.58 0.29
C TYR A 211 -32.06 3.09 0.33
N GLN A 212 -31.64 3.85 -0.68
CA GLN A 212 -30.29 4.45 -0.69
C GLN A 212 -30.12 5.44 0.48
N MET A 213 -31.16 6.20 0.83
CA MET A 213 -31.13 7.10 1.97
C MET A 213 -31.03 6.35 3.30
N ILE A 214 -31.79 5.28 3.48
CA ILE A 214 -31.71 4.36 4.63
C ILE A 214 -30.26 3.85 4.80
N ARG A 215 -29.62 3.51 3.71
CA ARG A 215 -28.29 2.90 3.72
C ARG A 215 -27.17 3.89 4.00
N PHE A 216 -27.21 5.08 3.45
CA PHE A 216 -26.10 6.04 3.45
C PHE A 216 -26.41 7.38 4.07
N GLY A 217 -27.67 7.72 4.27
CA GLY A 217 -28.08 9.04 4.79
C GLY A 217 -27.47 9.34 6.16
N GLY A 218 -27.34 8.36 7.03
CA GLY A 218 -26.71 8.52 8.35
C GLY A 218 -25.19 8.83 8.28
N LYS A 219 -24.52 8.42 7.21
CA LYS A 219 -23.08 8.65 6.97
C LYS A 219 -22.78 9.90 6.15
N ASP A 220 -23.78 10.48 5.50
CA ASP A 220 -23.63 11.66 4.65
C ASP A 220 -23.65 12.95 5.47
N LYS A 221 -22.51 13.62 5.58
CA LYS A 221 -22.33 14.87 6.32
C LYS A 221 -23.04 16.07 5.67
N SER A 222 -23.48 15.95 4.42
CA SER A 222 -24.23 17.01 3.74
C SER A 222 -25.70 17.04 4.16
N ILE A 223 -26.21 15.97 4.77
CA ILE A 223 -27.56 15.90 5.34
C ILE A 223 -27.55 16.52 6.74
N SER A 224 -28.58 17.27 7.07
CA SER A 224 -28.72 17.93 8.38
C SER A 224 -28.64 16.94 9.54
N GLU A 225 -28.03 17.35 10.64
CA GLU A 225 -27.84 16.48 11.83
C GLU A 225 -29.20 15.99 12.38
N ALA A 226 -30.22 16.81 12.35
CA ALA A 226 -31.57 16.46 12.77
C ALA A 226 -32.11 15.26 11.97
N LYS A 227 -32.02 15.29 10.64
CA LYS A 227 -32.47 14.22 9.75
C LYS A 227 -31.63 12.94 9.92
N ARG A 228 -30.33 13.07 10.14
CA ARG A 228 -29.46 11.90 10.42
C ARG A 228 -29.83 11.21 11.73
N ASN A 229 -30.09 12.00 12.79
CA ASN A 229 -30.51 11.46 14.08
C ASN A 229 -31.89 10.81 14.00
N TRP A 230 -32.82 11.43 13.26
CA TRP A 230 -34.13 10.84 13.00
C TRP A 230 -34.01 9.49 12.29
N LEU A 231 -33.22 9.42 11.22
CA LEU A 231 -32.97 8.18 10.48
C LEU A 231 -32.40 7.07 11.38
N ALA A 232 -31.42 7.41 12.24
CA ALA A 232 -30.86 6.46 13.18
C ALA A 232 -31.91 5.90 14.16
N GLN A 233 -32.80 6.75 14.69
CA GLN A 233 -33.88 6.34 15.57
C GLN A 233 -34.92 5.44 14.88
N VAL A 234 -35.28 5.74 13.64
CA VAL A 234 -36.20 4.92 12.84
C VAL A 234 -35.61 3.54 12.57
N LEU A 235 -34.33 3.48 12.22
CA LEU A 235 -33.64 2.22 11.97
C LEU A 235 -33.50 1.38 13.24
N GLU A 236 -33.21 1.97 14.38
CA GLU A 236 -33.11 1.28 15.66
C GLU A 236 -34.46 0.67 16.09
N LYS A 237 -35.57 1.35 15.81
CA LYS A 237 -36.92 0.87 16.11
C LYS A 237 -37.45 -0.19 15.14
N SER A 238 -36.91 -0.27 13.94
CA SER A 238 -37.45 -1.11 12.85
C SER A 238 -36.96 -2.55 12.88
N ASP A 239 -35.99 -2.92 13.73
CA ASP A 239 -35.31 -4.25 13.73
C ASP A 239 -34.87 -4.70 12.33
N PHE A 240 -34.56 -3.73 11.45
CA PHE A 240 -34.23 -3.96 10.03
C PHE A 240 -32.74 -4.16 9.85
N ASN A 241 -32.37 -5.33 9.29
CA ASN A 241 -30.96 -5.66 9.02
C ASN A 241 -30.50 -5.14 7.65
N LEU A 242 -29.83 -3.99 7.66
CA LEU A 242 -29.30 -3.33 6.48
C LEU A 242 -28.32 -4.17 5.65
N GLU A 243 -27.50 -5.02 6.31
CA GLU A 243 -26.50 -5.84 5.61
C GLU A 243 -27.16 -6.99 4.87
N GLU A 244 -28.14 -7.62 5.49
CA GLU A 244 -28.91 -8.71 4.91
C GLU A 244 -29.73 -8.23 3.70
N ALA A 245 -30.38 -7.07 3.84
CA ALA A 245 -31.13 -6.43 2.77
C ALA A 245 -30.22 -6.10 1.56
N GLN A 246 -29.04 -5.57 1.78
CA GLN A 246 -28.09 -5.33 0.68
C GLN A 246 -27.65 -6.62 0.00
N LEU A 247 -27.43 -7.67 0.76
CA LEU A 247 -27.01 -8.98 0.21
C LEU A 247 -28.12 -9.56 -0.68
N GLU A 248 -29.36 -9.53 -0.23
CA GLU A 248 -30.51 -10.03 -0.98
C GLU A 248 -30.77 -9.19 -2.24
N GLU A 249 -30.78 -7.85 -2.14
CA GLU A 249 -30.88 -6.98 -3.30
C GLU A 249 -29.80 -7.27 -4.34
N THR A 250 -28.57 -7.43 -3.90
CA THR A 250 -27.44 -7.75 -4.77
C THR A 250 -27.63 -9.10 -5.46
N LYS A 251 -28.09 -10.13 -4.75
CA LYS A 251 -28.37 -11.47 -5.34
C LYS A 251 -29.48 -11.40 -6.38
N ILE A 252 -30.60 -10.75 -6.08
CA ILE A 252 -31.72 -10.60 -6.99
C ILE A 252 -31.28 -9.90 -8.27
N ARG A 253 -30.57 -8.77 -8.12
CA ARG A 253 -30.05 -7.98 -9.23
C ARG A 253 -29.08 -8.75 -10.10
N TYR A 254 -28.10 -9.44 -9.53
CA TYR A 254 -27.16 -10.25 -10.30
C TYR A 254 -27.82 -11.43 -11.02
N LYS A 255 -28.82 -12.05 -10.43
CA LYS A 255 -29.60 -13.10 -11.10
C LYS A 255 -30.25 -12.56 -12.37
N LYS A 256 -31.00 -11.45 -12.26
CA LYS A 256 -31.66 -10.79 -13.41
C LYS A 256 -30.65 -10.32 -14.47
N ILE A 257 -29.50 -9.76 -14.05
CA ILE A 257 -28.42 -9.35 -14.97
C ILE A 257 -27.82 -10.55 -15.69
N THR A 258 -27.59 -11.66 -15.02
CA THR A 258 -27.02 -12.86 -15.63
C THR A 258 -27.96 -13.44 -16.71
N GLU A 259 -29.24 -13.45 -16.45
CA GLU A 259 -30.25 -13.86 -17.43
C GLU A 259 -30.28 -12.93 -18.65
N LEU A 260 -30.22 -11.60 -18.42
CA LEU A 260 -30.18 -10.60 -19.47
C LEU A 260 -28.91 -10.72 -20.32
N VAL A 261 -27.75 -10.82 -19.69
CA VAL A 261 -26.46 -10.96 -20.38
C VAL A 261 -26.41 -12.23 -21.20
N THR A 262 -26.98 -13.33 -20.70
CA THR A 262 -27.05 -14.59 -21.45
C THR A 262 -27.87 -14.45 -22.73
N LYS A 263 -28.96 -13.67 -22.73
CA LYS A 263 -29.79 -13.36 -23.91
C LYS A 263 -29.11 -12.39 -24.87
N ALA A 264 -28.40 -11.37 -24.31
CA ALA A 264 -27.78 -10.30 -25.08
C ALA A 264 -26.45 -10.67 -25.72
N LEU A 265 -25.74 -11.67 -25.18
CA LEU A 265 -24.46 -12.11 -25.73
C LEU A 265 -24.62 -13.25 -26.74
N THR A 266 -24.21 -13.03 -27.98
CA THR A 266 -23.99 -14.12 -28.93
C THR A 266 -22.54 -14.59 -28.80
N LYS A 267 -22.30 -15.65 -28.05
CA LYS A 267 -20.98 -16.27 -28.02
C LYS A 267 -20.79 -17.15 -29.23
N LYS A 268 -19.91 -16.73 -30.15
CA LYS A 268 -19.40 -17.60 -31.22
C LYS A 268 -18.35 -18.61 -30.74
N SER A 269 -18.06 -18.64 -29.46
CA SER A 269 -17.11 -19.61 -28.89
C SER A 269 -17.70 -20.25 -27.64
N ALA A 270 -17.50 -21.54 -27.54
CA ALA A 270 -17.77 -22.34 -26.34
C ALA A 270 -17.16 -21.66 -25.10
N PRO A 271 -17.74 -21.84 -23.88
CA PRO A 271 -17.13 -21.34 -22.66
C PRO A 271 -15.68 -21.80 -22.66
N LYS A 272 -14.74 -20.85 -22.63
CA LYS A 272 -13.34 -21.22 -22.48
C LYS A 272 -13.28 -22.12 -21.25
N ALA A 273 -13.02 -23.40 -21.49
CA ALA A 273 -12.72 -24.34 -20.42
C ALA A 273 -11.76 -23.61 -19.48
N LYS A 274 -12.04 -23.61 -18.17
CA LYS A 274 -11.11 -23.07 -17.17
C LYS A 274 -9.73 -23.49 -17.61
N SER A 275 -8.86 -22.53 -17.92
CA SER A 275 -7.54 -22.84 -18.46
C SER A 275 -6.96 -23.93 -17.56
N THR A 276 -6.35 -24.96 -18.14
CA THR A 276 -5.73 -26.04 -17.37
C THR A 276 -4.76 -25.47 -16.34
N PHE A 277 -4.19 -24.32 -16.67
CA PHE A 277 -3.33 -23.54 -15.79
C PHE A 277 -4.09 -23.00 -14.55
N ASP A 278 -5.32 -22.49 -14.70
CA ASP A 278 -6.13 -22.04 -13.55
C ASP A 278 -6.51 -23.22 -12.62
N LYS A 279 -6.66 -24.43 -13.12
CA LYS A 279 -6.91 -25.60 -12.27
C LYS A 279 -5.74 -25.90 -11.35
N VAL A 280 -4.51 -25.64 -11.82
CA VAL A 280 -3.28 -25.87 -11.05
C VAL A 280 -3.01 -24.70 -10.10
N VAL A 281 -3.08 -23.46 -10.61
CA VAL A 281 -2.77 -22.24 -9.82
C VAL A 281 -3.80 -21.98 -8.72
N LEU A 282 -5.08 -22.31 -8.94
CA LEU A 282 -6.14 -22.15 -7.93
C LEU A 282 -6.40 -23.42 -7.11
N HIS A 283 -5.57 -24.46 -7.28
CA HIS A 283 -5.70 -25.68 -6.49
C HIS A 283 -5.42 -25.42 -5.01
N PRO A 284 -6.23 -25.95 -4.07
CA PRO A 284 -6.11 -25.66 -2.63
C PRO A 284 -4.78 -26.08 -1.99
N PHE A 285 -3.97 -26.89 -2.65
CA PHE A 285 -2.63 -27.27 -2.21
C PHE A 285 -1.55 -26.74 -3.18
N TRP A 286 -1.63 -27.11 -4.47
CA TRP A 286 -0.64 -26.73 -5.47
C TRP A 286 -0.55 -25.22 -5.71
N GLY A 287 -1.65 -24.48 -5.54
CA GLY A 287 -1.64 -23.01 -5.64
C GLY A 287 -0.71 -22.36 -4.62
N TYR A 288 -0.68 -22.87 -3.39
CA TYR A 288 0.26 -22.36 -2.36
C TYR A 288 1.71 -22.75 -2.65
N VAL A 289 1.94 -23.98 -3.12
CA VAL A 289 3.29 -24.44 -3.50
C VAL A 289 3.87 -23.59 -4.63
N ILE A 290 3.07 -23.32 -5.67
CA ILE A 290 3.47 -22.43 -6.78
C ILE A 290 3.72 -21.01 -6.28
N PHE A 291 2.86 -20.48 -5.41
CA PHE A 291 3.04 -19.15 -4.83
C PHE A 291 4.35 -19.03 -4.06
N VAL A 292 4.64 -19.99 -3.19
CA VAL A 292 5.93 -20.05 -2.46
C VAL A 292 7.10 -20.19 -3.44
N GLY A 293 6.97 -21.02 -4.46
CA GLY A 293 8.00 -21.18 -5.49
C GLY A 293 8.29 -19.87 -6.26
N VAL A 294 7.24 -19.13 -6.63
CA VAL A 294 7.38 -17.81 -7.27
C VAL A 294 8.04 -16.80 -6.32
N LEU A 295 7.64 -16.79 -5.04
CA LEU A 295 8.28 -15.94 -4.04
C LEU A 295 9.77 -16.27 -3.86
N LEU A 296 10.12 -17.56 -3.75
CA LEU A 296 11.51 -17.99 -3.63
C LEU A 296 12.34 -17.56 -4.85
N LEU A 297 11.78 -17.67 -6.06
CA LEU A 297 12.43 -17.22 -7.28
C LEU A 297 12.68 -15.70 -7.25
N ILE A 298 11.68 -14.91 -6.85
CA ILE A 298 11.82 -13.46 -6.71
C ILE A 298 12.91 -13.12 -5.69
N PHE A 299 12.88 -13.74 -4.52
CA PHE A 299 13.86 -13.48 -3.48
C PHE A 299 15.26 -13.92 -3.89
N GLN A 300 15.42 -15.10 -4.51
CA GLN A 300 16.69 -15.54 -5.03
C GLN A 300 17.26 -14.54 -6.03
N THR A 301 16.43 -14.02 -6.93
CA THR A 301 16.87 -13.02 -7.90
C THR A 301 17.25 -11.69 -7.24
N LEU A 302 16.45 -11.23 -6.26
CA LEU A 302 16.72 -10.00 -5.52
C LEU A 302 18.03 -10.08 -4.72
N PHE A 303 18.33 -11.23 -4.12
CA PHE A 303 19.54 -11.40 -3.32
C PHE A 303 20.79 -11.67 -4.17
N SER A 304 20.67 -12.47 -5.25
CA SER A 304 21.84 -12.84 -6.05
C SER A 304 22.16 -11.85 -7.16
N TRP A 305 21.14 -11.31 -7.85
CA TRP A 305 21.37 -10.44 -9.00
C TRP A 305 21.48 -8.97 -8.63
N ALA A 306 20.78 -8.53 -7.58
CA ALA A 306 20.88 -7.15 -7.14
C ALA A 306 22.20 -6.87 -6.41
N SER A 307 22.85 -7.87 -5.78
CA SER A 307 24.11 -7.66 -5.06
C SER A 307 25.21 -7.12 -5.98
N TYR A 308 25.42 -7.70 -7.17
CA TYR A 308 26.46 -7.24 -8.09
C TYR A 308 26.45 -5.73 -8.37
N PRO A 309 25.34 -5.12 -8.84
CA PRO A 309 25.29 -3.66 -9.03
C PRO A 309 25.31 -2.90 -7.70
N MET A 310 24.84 -3.47 -6.59
CA MET A 310 24.90 -2.84 -5.27
C MET A 310 26.34 -2.73 -4.79
N ASP A 311 27.13 -3.80 -4.86
CA ASP A 311 28.54 -3.83 -4.46
C ASP A 311 29.38 -2.88 -5.31
N TRP A 312 29.09 -2.81 -6.62
CA TRP A 312 29.74 -1.84 -7.51
C TRP A 312 29.43 -0.40 -7.12
N ILE A 313 28.16 -0.09 -6.78
CA ILE A 313 27.74 1.24 -6.32
C ILE A 313 28.42 1.58 -5.01
N ASP A 314 28.47 0.65 -4.07
CA ASP A 314 29.11 0.85 -2.76
C ASP A 314 30.61 1.16 -2.90
N GLY A 315 31.33 0.33 -3.65
CA GLY A 315 32.73 0.56 -3.97
C GLY A 315 32.97 1.90 -4.67
N PHE A 316 32.09 2.32 -5.57
CA PHE A 316 32.18 3.62 -6.24
C PHE A 316 32.05 4.80 -5.25
N PHE A 317 31.10 4.76 -4.33
CA PHE A 317 30.92 5.81 -3.33
C PHE A 317 32.04 5.79 -2.29
N ALA A 318 32.55 4.60 -1.92
CA ALA A 318 33.70 4.47 -1.04
C ALA A 318 34.98 5.09 -1.66
N ASP A 319 35.25 4.84 -2.96
CA ASP A 319 36.36 5.43 -3.69
C ASP A 319 36.24 6.97 -3.79
N ILE A 320 35.05 7.48 -4.08
CA ILE A 320 34.81 8.95 -4.06
C ILE A 320 35.10 9.53 -2.68
N SER A 321 34.62 8.89 -1.61
CA SER A 321 34.88 9.34 -0.23
C SER A 321 36.38 9.38 0.07
N GLY A 322 37.12 8.33 -0.27
CA GLY A 322 38.56 8.27 -0.11
C GLY A 322 39.31 9.34 -0.90
N ARG A 323 38.91 9.59 -2.15
CA ARG A 323 39.49 10.67 -2.98
C ARG A 323 39.22 12.06 -2.40
N VAL A 324 38.06 12.31 -1.84
CA VAL A 324 37.73 13.60 -1.20
C VAL A 324 38.60 13.84 0.03
N LEU A 325 38.85 12.81 0.85
CA LEU A 325 39.74 12.92 2.02
C LEU A 325 41.17 13.17 1.62
N THR A 326 41.65 12.63 0.49
CA THR A 326 43.05 12.84 0.05
C THR A 326 43.24 14.12 -0.77
N ALA A 327 42.22 14.60 -1.48
CA ALA A 327 42.32 15.77 -2.37
C ALA A 327 42.04 17.10 -1.70
N LEU A 328 41.28 17.12 -0.59
CA LEU A 328 40.92 18.33 0.12
C LEU A 328 41.70 18.47 1.43
N PRO A 329 41.97 19.69 1.89
CA PRO A 329 42.61 19.92 3.21
C PRO A 329 41.75 19.30 4.32
N ASP A 330 42.42 18.72 5.33
CA ASP A 330 41.71 18.16 6.48
C ASP A 330 40.95 19.26 7.24
N GLY A 331 39.66 19.00 7.43
CA GLY A 331 38.79 19.97 8.10
C GLY A 331 37.38 19.43 8.31
N PRO A 332 36.58 20.11 9.15
CA PRO A 332 35.21 19.65 9.47
C PRO A 332 34.30 19.49 8.22
N LEU A 333 34.47 20.35 7.22
CA LEU A 333 33.69 20.29 5.97
C LEU A 333 34.11 19.11 5.10
N THR A 334 35.41 18.84 4.99
CA THR A 334 35.93 17.68 4.22
C THR A 334 35.42 16.38 4.84
N ARG A 335 35.50 16.26 6.17
CA ARG A 335 34.97 15.06 6.88
C ARG A 335 33.48 14.95 6.77
N LEU A 336 32.71 16.05 6.89
CA LEU A 336 31.25 16.02 6.65
C LEU A 336 30.91 15.52 5.23
N LEU A 337 31.63 15.98 4.22
CA LEU A 337 31.40 15.56 2.85
C LEU A 337 31.76 14.07 2.66
N ALA A 338 32.95 13.66 3.11
CA ALA A 338 33.46 12.32 2.88
C ALA A 338 32.77 11.25 3.74
N GLU A 339 32.47 11.54 5.00
CA GLU A 339 31.95 10.52 5.94
C GLU A 339 30.45 10.66 6.20
N GLY A 340 29.83 11.83 5.91
CA GLY A 340 28.42 12.10 6.14
C GLY A 340 27.59 12.14 4.85
N VAL A 341 27.94 13.04 3.91
CA VAL A 341 27.11 13.31 2.73
C VAL A 341 27.28 12.25 1.66
N ILE A 342 28.52 11.93 1.29
CA ILE A 342 28.81 10.95 0.21
C ILE A 342 28.30 9.56 0.60
N PRO A 343 28.60 8.98 1.79
CA PRO A 343 28.01 7.72 2.21
C PRO A 343 26.49 7.79 2.39
N GLY A 344 25.96 8.94 2.83
CA GLY A 344 24.50 9.13 2.91
C GLY A 344 23.81 9.09 1.55
N ILE A 345 24.40 9.63 0.49
CA ILE A 345 23.90 9.51 -0.88
C ILE A 345 24.10 8.08 -1.38
N GLY A 346 25.28 7.48 -1.16
CA GLY A 346 25.60 6.09 -1.49
C GLY A 346 24.58 5.13 -0.90
N GLY A 347 24.25 5.28 0.39
CA GLY A 347 23.25 4.47 1.09
C GLY A 347 21.81 4.61 0.54
N VAL A 348 21.51 5.66 -0.24
CA VAL A 348 20.24 5.75 -0.98
C VAL A 348 20.35 5.05 -2.33
N VAL A 349 21.43 5.33 -3.08
CA VAL A 349 21.62 4.86 -4.46
C VAL A 349 21.82 3.34 -4.52
N ILE A 350 22.46 2.76 -3.52
CA ILE A 350 22.72 1.32 -3.42
C ILE A 350 21.43 0.48 -3.47
N PHE A 351 20.30 0.99 -3.00
CA PHE A 351 19.03 0.27 -3.03
C PHE A 351 18.26 0.37 -4.35
N ILE A 352 18.70 1.22 -5.31
CA ILE A 352 18.00 1.41 -6.59
C ILE A 352 17.88 0.09 -7.37
N PRO A 353 18.93 -0.72 -7.57
CA PRO A 353 18.84 -1.98 -8.29
C PRO A 353 17.83 -2.95 -7.66
N GLN A 354 17.87 -3.10 -6.36
CA GLN A 354 16.95 -3.99 -5.63
C GLN A 354 15.50 -3.55 -5.77
N ILE A 355 15.23 -2.25 -5.64
CA ILE A 355 13.88 -1.68 -5.77
C ILE A 355 13.37 -1.80 -7.21
N ALA A 356 14.22 -1.53 -8.20
CA ALA A 356 13.87 -1.65 -9.61
C ALA A 356 13.47 -3.10 -9.95
N LEU A 357 14.26 -4.08 -9.54
CA LEU A 357 13.96 -5.51 -9.75
C LEU A 357 12.67 -5.92 -9.04
N LEU A 358 12.46 -5.52 -7.79
CA LEU A 358 11.26 -5.85 -7.04
C LEU A 358 9.99 -5.33 -7.75
N PHE A 359 9.98 -4.05 -8.11
CA PHE A 359 8.82 -3.47 -8.82
C PHE A 359 8.67 -4.03 -10.23
N GLY A 360 9.76 -4.39 -10.90
CA GLY A 360 9.72 -5.10 -12.17
C GLY A 360 9.00 -6.45 -12.06
N PHE A 361 9.34 -7.27 -11.07
CA PHE A 361 8.65 -8.53 -10.82
C PHE A 361 7.19 -8.34 -10.42
N LEU A 362 6.89 -7.38 -9.54
CA LEU A 362 5.51 -7.08 -9.16
C LEU A 362 4.67 -6.64 -10.37
N ALA A 363 5.21 -5.79 -11.23
CA ALA A 363 4.54 -5.36 -12.46
C ALA A 363 4.29 -6.56 -13.40
N ILE A 364 5.25 -7.47 -13.57
CA ILE A 364 5.09 -8.70 -14.35
C ILE A 364 3.96 -9.57 -13.78
N LEU A 365 3.93 -9.78 -12.45
CA LEU A 365 2.89 -10.58 -11.80
C LEU A 365 1.50 -9.95 -11.89
N GLU A 366 1.43 -8.61 -11.85
CA GLU A 366 0.20 -7.85 -11.99
C GLU A 366 -0.31 -7.89 -13.44
N ASP A 367 0.54 -7.58 -14.42
CA ASP A 367 0.18 -7.57 -15.85
C ASP A 367 -0.24 -8.95 -16.36
N THR A 368 0.44 -10.01 -15.92
CA THR A 368 0.08 -11.39 -16.27
C THR A 368 -1.26 -11.83 -15.69
N GLY A 369 -1.77 -11.13 -14.67
CA GLY A 369 -2.97 -11.48 -13.93
C GLY A 369 -2.76 -12.60 -12.89
N TYR A 370 -1.52 -13.03 -12.65
CA TYR A 370 -1.18 -14.00 -11.60
C TYR A 370 -1.50 -13.46 -10.21
N MET A 371 -1.22 -12.16 -9.97
CA MET A 371 -1.47 -11.53 -8.68
C MET A 371 -2.94 -11.59 -8.24
N SER A 372 -3.88 -11.46 -9.18
CA SER A 372 -5.32 -11.59 -8.89
C SER A 372 -5.69 -12.99 -8.38
N ARG A 373 -5.00 -14.04 -8.83
CA ARG A 373 -5.20 -15.43 -8.38
C ARG A 373 -4.62 -15.65 -6.99
N VAL A 374 -3.46 -15.08 -6.73
CA VAL A 374 -2.85 -15.09 -5.39
C VAL A 374 -3.76 -14.38 -4.37
N VAL A 375 -4.26 -13.19 -4.73
CA VAL A 375 -5.23 -12.45 -3.91
C VAL A 375 -6.46 -13.30 -3.61
N PHE A 376 -7.03 -13.97 -4.62
CA PHE A 376 -8.19 -14.83 -4.45
C PHE A 376 -7.89 -16.04 -3.54
N LEU A 377 -6.72 -16.68 -3.72
CA LEU A 377 -6.32 -17.85 -2.95
C LEU A 377 -6.12 -17.54 -1.47
N LEU A 378 -5.50 -16.39 -1.16
CA LEU A 378 -5.13 -16.00 0.19
C LEU A 378 -6.20 -15.18 0.92
N ASP A 379 -7.19 -14.64 0.22
CA ASP A 379 -8.27 -13.83 0.81
C ASP A 379 -8.99 -14.54 1.96
N ARG A 380 -9.25 -15.84 1.81
CA ARG A 380 -9.90 -16.67 2.84
C ARG A 380 -9.11 -16.69 4.17
N TRP A 381 -7.77 -16.69 4.09
CA TRP A 381 -6.90 -16.73 5.27
C TRP A 381 -6.68 -15.36 5.89
N MET A 382 -6.78 -14.28 5.08
CA MET A 382 -6.55 -12.91 5.54
C MET A 382 -7.76 -12.28 6.26
N ARG A 383 -8.98 -12.61 5.84
CA ARG A 383 -10.23 -12.04 6.37
C ARG A 383 -10.42 -12.18 7.89
N PRO A 384 -10.13 -13.33 8.54
CA PRO A 384 -10.29 -13.45 9.98
C PRO A 384 -9.50 -12.40 10.77
N PHE A 385 -8.36 -11.96 10.21
CA PHE A 385 -7.47 -10.99 10.84
C PHE A 385 -7.79 -9.53 10.48
N GLY A 386 -8.88 -9.25 9.74
CA GLY A 386 -9.23 -7.89 9.32
C GLY A 386 -8.41 -7.37 8.14
N LEU A 387 -7.75 -8.26 7.41
CA LEU A 387 -6.99 -7.97 6.20
C LEU A 387 -7.79 -8.40 4.97
N HIS A 388 -7.73 -7.61 3.91
CA HIS A 388 -8.29 -7.95 2.62
C HIS A 388 -7.30 -8.80 1.81
N GLY A 389 -7.77 -9.64 0.88
CA GLY A 389 -6.88 -10.40 0.00
C GLY A 389 -5.85 -9.53 -0.76
N LYS A 390 -6.21 -8.29 -1.10
CA LYS A 390 -5.26 -7.32 -1.67
C LYS A 390 -4.12 -6.92 -0.73
N SER A 391 -4.26 -7.13 0.59
CA SER A 391 -3.21 -6.82 1.57
C SER A 391 -1.99 -7.73 1.42
N ILE A 392 -2.13 -8.86 0.69
CA ILE A 392 -1.01 -9.76 0.44
C ILE A 392 0.11 -9.09 -0.37
N VAL A 393 -0.26 -8.20 -1.32
CA VAL A 393 0.72 -7.47 -2.14
C VAL A 393 1.63 -6.59 -1.28
N PRO A 394 1.08 -5.69 -0.43
CA PRO A 394 1.85 -4.95 0.57
C PRO A 394 2.70 -5.83 1.48
N LEU A 395 2.14 -6.92 2.02
CA LEU A 395 2.84 -7.79 2.96
C LEU A 395 4.01 -8.53 2.30
N VAL A 396 3.81 -9.12 1.12
CA VAL A 396 4.88 -9.78 0.35
C VAL A 396 5.97 -8.78 -0.04
N SER A 397 5.58 -7.59 -0.52
CA SER A 397 6.55 -6.52 -0.81
C SER A 397 7.31 -6.10 0.44
N GLY A 398 6.66 -6.12 1.62
CA GLY A 398 7.23 -5.81 2.92
C GLY A 398 8.37 -6.73 3.34
N VAL A 399 8.38 -8.00 2.88
CA VAL A 399 9.49 -8.94 3.11
C VAL A 399 10.77 -8.49 2.40
N ALA A 400 10.66 -7.88 1.23
CA ALA A 400 11.82 -7.29 0.58
C ALA A 400 12.14 -5.91 1.19
N CYS A 401 11.15 -5.00 1.23
CA CYS A 401 11.28 -3.67 1.82
C CYS A 401 9.91 -3.11 2.25
N ALA A 402 9.82 -2.55 3.46
CA ALA A 402 8.57 -2.00 3.98
C ALA A 402 8.08 -0.77 3.20
N ILE A 403 8.98 0.04 2.61
CA ILE A 403 8.63 1.24 1.85
C ILE A 403 7.71 0.94 0.67
N PRO A 404 8.10 0.09 -0.31
CA PRO A 404 7.21 -0.30 -1.40
C PRO A 404 5.97 -1.05 -0.90
N GLY A 405 6.08 -1.83 0.18
CA GLY A 405 4.95 -2.50 0.80
C GLY A 405 3.87 -1.51 1.26
N VAL A 406 4.23 -0.48 2.00
CA VAL A 406 3.31 0.58 2.44
C VAL A 406 2.70 1.33 1.25
N MET A 407 3.51 1.63 0.22
CA MET A 407 3.02 2.29 -1.00
C MET A 407 2.01 1.43 -1.78
N ALA A 408 2.19 0.12 -1.82
CA ALA A 408 1.28 -0.82 -2.49
C ALA A 408 -0.11 -0.88 -1.82
N ALA A 409 -0.21 -0.53 -0.54
CA ALA A 409 -1.47 -0.47 0.18
C ALA A 409 -2.47 0.58 -0.37
N ARG A 410 -2.04 1.50 -1.25
CA ARG A 410 -2.92 2.44 -1.96
C ARG A 410 -4.04 1.74 -2.75
N ASN A 411 -3.80 0.52 -3.23
CA ASN A 411 -4.75 -0.25 -4.03
C ASN A 411 -5.88 -0.87 -3.20
N ILE A 412 -5.87 -0.71 -1.86
CA ILE A 412 -6.91 -1.18 -0.96
C ILE A 412 -7.97 -0.08 -0.83
N SER A 413 -9.20 -0.40 -1.22
CA SER A 413 -10.30 0.57 -1.30
C SER A 413 -10.85 0.94 0.09
N ASN A 414 -11.00 -0.04 0.99
CA ASN A 414 -11.49 0.20 2.34
C ASN A 414 -10.44 0.88 3.21
N TRP A 415 -10.77 2.05 3.76
CA TRP A 415 -9.85 2.85 4.56
C TRP A 415 -9.34 2.12 5.82
N LYS A 416 -10.20 1.40 6.53
CA LYS A 416 -9.82 0.67 7.75
C LYS A 416 -8.86 -0.48 7.42
N GLU A 417 -9.18 -1.29 6.41
CA GLU A 417 -8.32 -2.39 5.94
C GLU A 417 -6.99 -1.86 5.40
N LYS A 418 -7.02 -0.74 4.66
CA LYS A 418 -5.82 -0.03 4.21
C LYS A 418 -4.94 0.39 5.39
N MET A 419 -5.55 0.99 6.43
CA MET A 419 -4.81 1.43 7.61
C MET A 419 -4.21 0.27 8.39
N ILE A 420 -4.96 -0.82 8.61
CA ILE A 420 -4.42 -2.02 9.23
C ILE A 420 -3.22 -2.53 8.43
N THR A 421 -3.36 -2.64 7.11
CA THR A 421 -2.28 -3.11 6.23
C THR A 421 -1.03 -2.23 6.31
N ILE A 422 -1.19 -0.89 6.25
CA ILE A 422 -0.07 0.06 6.38
C ILE A 422 0.66 -0.11 7.73
N LEU A 423 -0.10 -0.25 8.79
CA LEU A 423 0.46 -0.36 10.14
C LEU A 423 1.20 -1.68 10.37
N VAL A 424 0.70 -2.80 9.84
CA VAL A 424 1.32 -4.11 10.09
C VAL A 424 2.42 -4.47 9.09
N THR A 425 2.46 -3.86 7.90
CA THR A 425 3.46 -4.17 6.88
C THR A 425 4.91 -4.10 7.38
N PRO A 426 5.34 -3.10 8.18
CA PRO A 426 6.72 -3.03 8.67
C PRO A 426 7.11 -4.09 9.70
N LEU A 427 6.15 -4.86 10.24
CA LEU A 427 6.43 -6.02 11.08
C LEU A 427 6.99 -7.20 10.28
N MET A 428 6.72 -7.26 8.96
CA MET A 428 7.37 -8.26 8.09
C MET A 428 8.88 -8.10 8.13
N SER A 429 9.59 -9.21 8.31
CA SER A 429 11.04 -9.22 8.31
C SER A 429 11.58 -8.89 6.91
N CYS A 430 12.16 -7.70 6.75
CA CYS A 430 12.73 -7.27 5.48
C CYS A 430 14.19 -7.73 5.31
N SER A 431 14.70 -7.64 4.08
CA SER A 431 16.06 -8.07 3.71
C SER A 431 17.16 -7.39 4.54
N ALA A 432 17.00 -6.12 4.89
CA ALA A 432 17.98 -5.37 5.69
C ALA A 432 18.18 -5.91 7.13
N ARG A 433 17.31 -6.82 7.60
CA ARG A 433 17.49 -7.52 8.89
C ARG A 433 18.41 -8.75 8.79
N LEU A 434 18.58 -9.33 7.60
CA LEU A 434 19.32 -10.57 7.41
C LEU A 434 20.75 -10.50 7.93
N PRO A 435 21.58 -9.48 7.64
CA PRO A 435 22.94 -9.41 8.17
C PRO A 435 22.98 -9.48 9.70
N VAL A 436 22.08 -8.75 10.38
CA VAL A 436 21.97 -8.78 11.85
C VAL A 436 21.57 -10.18 12.35
N TYR A 437 20.61 -10.83 11.69
CA TYR A 437 20.20 -12.19 12.04
C TYR A 437 21.34 -13.19 11.87
N ILE A 438 22.08 -13.12 10.76
CA ILE A 438 23.18 -14.04 10.46
C ILE A 438 24.28 -13.95 11.52
N ILE A 439 24.68 -12.74 11.92
CA ILE A 439 25.71 -12.53 12.93
C ILE A 439 25.23 -13.02 14.31
N LEU A 440 24.04 -12.59 14.75
CA LEU A 440 23.53 -12.96 16.07
C LEU A 440 23.20 -14.46 16.19
N ILE A 441 22.66 -15.09 15.14
CA ILE A 441 22.45 -16.54 15.08
C ILE A 441 23.80 -17.25 15.13
N GLY A 442 24.80 -16.76 14.38
CA GLY A 442 26.14 -17.31 14.39
C GLY A 442 26.86 -17.26 15.74
N LEU A 443 26.51 -16.25 16.58
CA LEU A 443 27.04 -16.11 17.95
C LEU A 443 26.35 -17.01 18.96
N SER A 444 25.06 -17.27 18.82
CA SER A 444 24.24 -17.89 19.87
C SER A 444 23.73 -19.30 19.55
N VAL A 445 23.72 -19.70 18.27
CA VAL A 445 23.18 -20.98 17.82
C VAL A 445 24.32 -21.89 17.29
N PRO A 446 24.49 -23.11 17.83
CA PRO A 446 25.50 -24.01 17.35
C PRO A 446 25.28 -24.45 15.89
N GLN A 447 26.40 -24.84 15.21
CA GLN A 447 26.35 -25.28 13.81
C GLN A 447 25.98 -26.77 13.64
N ASP A 448 25.21 -27.31 14.56
CA ASP A 448 24.79 -28.70 14.54
C ASP A 448 23.69 -28.96 13.50
N ARG A 449 23.55 -30.24 13.10
CA ARG A 449 22.52 -30.66 12.14
C ARG A 449 21.48 -31.55 12.82
N VAL A 450 20.23 -31.18 12.70
CA VAL A 450 19.09 -32.00 13.11
C VAL A 450 18.73 -32.96 11.97
N PHE A 451 18.46 -34.23 12.29
CA PHE A 451 18.20 -35.29 11.32
C PHE A 451 19.27 -35.47 10.24
N GLY A 452 20.50 -35.01 10.49
CA GLY A 452 21.66 -35.16 9.59
C GLY A 452 21.69 -34.22 8.37
N PHE A 453 20.63 -33.51 8.03
CA PHE A 453 20.53 -32.64 6.85
C PHE A 453 20.03 -31.21 7.09
N ILE A 454 19.37 -30.92 8.20
CA ILE A 454 18.88 -29.57 8.51
C ILE A 454 19.83 -28.86 9.48
N ASN A 455 20.36 -27.71 9.09
CA ASN A 455 21.18 -26.87 9.98
C ASN A 455 20.25 -26.14 10.99
N ILE A 456 20.61 -26.19 12.30
CA ILE A 456 19.87 -25.53 13.37
C ILE A 456 19.83 -24.01 13.15
N GLN A 457 20.88 -23.40 12.64
CA GLN A 457 20.92 -21.97 12.34
C GLN A 457 19.90 -21.57 11.24
N ALA A 458 19.71 -22.42 10.23
CA ALA A 458 18.67 -22.21 9.22
C ALA A 458 17.26 -22.32 9.82
N LEU A 459 17.05 -23.25 10.76
CA LEU A 459 15.78 -23.40 11.47
C LEU A 459 15.51 -22.19 12.37
N ALA A 460 16.53 -21.66 13.06
CA ALA A 460 16.44 -20.44 13.84
C ALA A 460 16.05 -19.24 12.97
N LEU A 461 16.68 -19.08 11.81
CA LEU A 461 16.33 -18.04 10.86
C LEU A 461 14.86 -18.16 10.39
N LEU A 462 14.44 -19.36 10.02
CA LEU A 462 13.06 -19.63 9.62
C LEU A 462 12.08 -19.28 10.74
N SER A 463 12.41 -19.61 12.01
CA SER A 463 11.57 -19.32 13.16
C SER A 463 11.36 -17.81 13.37
N LEU A 464 12.37 -16.98 13.10
CA LEU A 464 12.25 -15.51 13.16
C LEU A 464 11.31 -14.96 12.08
N TYR A 465 11.36 -15.51 10.86
CA TYR A 465 10.41 -15.13 9.82
C TYR A 465 8.99 -15.55 10.15
N VAL A 466 8.79 -16.77 10.67
CA VAL A 466 7.46 -17.24 11.14
C VAL A 466 6.96 -16.35 12.28
N LEU A 467 7.83 -16.01 13.23
CA LEU A 467 7.49 -15.09 14.33
C LEU A 467 7.05 -13.71 13.81
N GLY A 468 7.73 -13.19 12.79
CA GLY A 468 7.34 -11.94 12.12
C GLY A 468 5.94 -12.02 11.50
N VAL A 469 5.63 -13.10 10.79
CA VAL A 469 4.29 -13.34 10.22
C VAL A 469 3.22 -13.46 11.30
N LEU A 470 3.50 -14.20 12.38
CA LEU A 470 2.58 -14.31 13.52
C LEU A 470 2.35 -12.93 14.18
N GLY A 471 3.39 -12.12 14.29
CA GLY A 471 3.30 -10.75 14.77
C GLY A 471 2.40 -9.87 13.90
N VAL A 472 2.51 -9.99 12.57
CA VAL A 472 1.62 -9.30 11.60
C VAL A 472 0.17 -9.72 11.81
N LEU A 473 -0.10 -11.02 11.86
CA LEU A 473 -1.47 -11.54 12.02
C LEU A 473 -2.07 -11.17 13.38
N GLY A 474 -1.30 -11.32 14.46
CA GLY A 474 -1.73 -10.95 15.82
C GLY A 474 -2.03 -9.45 15.96
N THR A 475 -1.14 -8.61 15.43
CA THR A 475 -1.35 -7.14 15.46
C THR A 475 -2.51 -6.72 14.55
N ALA A 476 -2.65 -7.34 13.38
CA ALA A 476 -3.79 -7.08 12.49
C ALA A 476 -5.12 -7.44 13.16
N PHE A 477 -5.19 -8.58 13.85
CA PHE A 477 -6.36 -8.99 14.61
C PHE A 477 -6.69 -7.99 15.73
N LEU A 478 -5.69 -7.55 16.50
CA LEU A 478 -5.86 -6.55 17.53
C LEU A 478 -6.38 -5.21 16.96
N LEU A 479 -5.78 -4.74 15.88
CA LEU A 479 -6.21 -3.51 15.21
C LEU A 479 -7.61 -3.64 14.62
N LYS A 480 -8.00 -4.81 14.12
CA LYS A 480 -9.38 -5.09 13.66
C LYS A 480 -10.38 -4.84 14.78
N VAL A 481 -10.11 -5.35 15.99
CA VAL A 481 -10.99 -5.18 17.14
C VAL A 481 -11.06 -3.71 17.58
N ILE A 482 -9.90 -3.03 17.63
CA ILE A 482 -9.82 -1.61 18.03
C ILE A 482 -10.53 -0.69 17.04
N LEU A 483 -10.35 -0.91 15.73
CA LEU A 483 -10.95 -0.08 14.67
C LEU A 483 -12.39 -0.47 14.34
N LYS A 484 -12.94 -1.50 15.00
CA LYS A 484 -14.30 -2.01 14.77
C LYS A 484 -14.58 -2.20 13.27
N THR A 485 -13.84 -3.14 12.65
CA THR A 485 -13.93 -3.41 11.21
C THR A 485 -14.96 -4.52 10.99
N ASP A 486 -16.25 -4.20 11.14
CA ASP A 486 -17.34 -5.17 10.96
C ASP A 486 -17.92 -5.17 9.53
N GLU A 487 -17.54 -4.21 8.69
CA GLU A 487 -18.00 -4.15 7.31
C GLU A 487 -17.35 -5.27 6.48
N LYS A 488 -18.16 -6.27 6.12
CA LYS A 488 -17.75 -7.34 5.21
C LYS A 488 -17.62 -6.76 3.80
N SER A 489 -16.40 -6.43 3.40
CA SER A 489 -16.10 -6.10 2.02
C SER A 489 -16.24 -7.37 1.17
N PHE A 490 -17.27 -7.41 0.31
CA PHE A 490 -17.43 -8.52 -0.64
C PHE A 490 -16.49 -8.33 -1.82
N LEU A 491 -15.46 -9.16 -1.89
CA LEU A 491 -14.56 -9.20 -3.03
C LEU A 491 -15.26 -9.95 -4.20
N MET A 492 -16.04 -9.25 -5.00
CA MET A 492 -16.47 -9.76 -6.30
C MET A 492 -15.34 -9.55 -7.32
N THR A 493 -14.40 -10.46 -7.35
CA THR A 493 -13.27 -10.38 -8.28
C THR A 493 -13.49 -11.38 -9.42
N GLU A 494 -13.84 -10.87 -10.59
CA GLU A 494 -13.64 -11.64 -11.82
C GLU A 494 -12.12 -11.74 -12.05
N LEU A 495 -11.62 -12.98 -12.18
CA LEU A 495 -10.22 -13.20 -12.46
C LEU A 495 -9.91 -12.70 -13.88
N PRO A 496 -8.98 -11.76 -14.07
CA PRO A 496 -8.62 -11.26 -15.38
C PRO A 496 -8.02 -12.38 -16.22
N SER A 497 -8.19 -12.32 -17.55
CA SER A 497 -7.53 -13.26 -18.45
C SER A 497 -6.02 -13.09 -18.38
N TYR A 498 -5.27 -14.21 -18.51
CA TYR A 498 -3.82 -14.14 -18.61
C TYR A 498 -3.39 -13.31 -19.83
N ARG A 499 -2.40 -12.47 -19.64
CA ARG A 499 -1.83 -11.61 -20.69
C ARG A 499 -0.31 -11.72 -20.65
N ILE A 500 0.33 -11.51 -21.79
CA ILE A 500 1.78 -11.33 -21.85
C ILE A 500 2.11 -9.96 -21.27
N PRO A 501 3.11 -9.84 -20.38
CA PRO A 501 3.50 -8.54 -19.80
C PRO A 501 3.93 -7.57 -20.89
N ARG A 502 3.58 -6.31 -20.72
CA ARG A 502 4.05 -5.24 -21.59
C ARG A 502 5.38 -4.73 -21.08
N TRP A 503 6.47 -5.20 -21.66
CA TRP A 503 7.83 -4.86 -21.22
C TRP A 503 8.10 -3.37 -21.08
N LYS A 504 7.47 -2.54 -21.95
CA LYS A 504 7.54 -1.08 -21.87
C LYS A 504 6.93 -0.56 -20.55
N ASP A 505 5.77 -1.05 -20.16
CA ASP A 505 5.07 -0.62 -18.94
C ASP A 505 5.81 -1.09 -17.70
N VAL A 506 6.38 -2.30 -17.74
CA VAL A 506 7.27 -2.83 -16.70
C VAL A 506 8.49 -1.91 -16.52
N GLY A 507 9.18 -1.55 -17.61
CA GLY A 507 10.34 -0.64 -17.56
C GLY A 507 9.98 0.74 -17.01
N ILE A 508 8.85 1.31 -17.43
CA ILE A 508 8.37 2.60 -16.91
C ILE A 508 8.10 2.49 -15.40
N THR A 509 7.43 1.44 -14.97
CA THR A 509 7.15 1.21 -13.53
C THR A 509 8.44 1.10 -12.71
N MET A 510 9.44 0.37 -13.20
CA MET A 510 10.74 0.27 -12.53
C MET A 510 11.38 1.65 -12.33
N VAL A 511 11.44 2.45 -13.40
CA VAL A 511 12.05 3.79 -13.35
C VAL A 511 11.26 4.75 -12.46
N GLU A 512 9.93 4.82 -12.60
CA GLU A 512 9.08 5.71 -11.81
C GLU A 512 9.13 5.39 -10.31
N LYS A 513 9.09 4.11 -9.94
CA LYS A 513 9.15 3.69 -8.53
C LYS A 513 10.52 3.93 -7.93
N SER A 514 11.60 3.67 -8.67
CA SER A 514 12.96 3.99 -8.24
C SER A 514 13.15 5.49 -8.08
N LYS A 515 12.68 6.30 -9.03
CA LYS A 515 12.71 7.76 -8.94
C LYS A 515 11.93 8.26 -7.71
N THR A 516 10.73 7.73 -7.48
CA THR A 516 9.92 8.09 -6.31
C THR A 516 10.67 7.77 -5.00
N PHE A 517 11.33 6.61 -4.92
CA PHE A 517 12.12 6.24 -3.75
C PHE A 517 13.27 7.23 -3.50
N VAL A 518 14.09 7.53 -4.52
CA VAL A 518 15.23 8.43 -4.38
C VAL A 518 14.80 9.83 -3.93
N PHE A 519 13.76 10.40 -4.56
CA PHE A 519 13.34 11.76 -4.24
C PHE A 519 12.51 11.89 -2.97
N GLU A 520 11.86 10.84 -2.52
CA GLU A 520 11.00 10.91 -1.33
C GLU A 520 11.67 10.32 -0.08
N ALA A 521 12.15 9.07 -0.16
CA ALA A 521 12.84 8.45 0.96
C ALA A 521 14.30 8.92 1.07
N GLY A 522 14.98 9.14 -0.06
CA GLY A 522 16.38 9.54 -0.09
C GLY A 522 16.68 10.85 0.62
N LYS A 523 15.81 11.87 0.50
CA LYS A 523 15.96 13.13 1.25
C LYS A 523 15.95 12.93 2.76
N VAL A 524 15.11 12.03 3.24
CA VAL A 524 15.00 11.73 4.67
C VAL A 524 16.21 10.94 5.15
N ILE A 525 16.65 9.95 4.37
CA ILE A 525 17.84 9.13 4.67
C ILE A 525 19.07 10.05 4.75
N LEU A 526 19.29 10.89 3.75
CA LEU A 526 20.42 11.81 3.72
C LEU A 526 20.42 12.78 4.91
N ALA A 527 19.27 13.39 5.21
CA ALA A 527 19.16 14.30 6.35
C ALA A 527 19.51 13.60 7.67
N ILE A 528 19.03 12.37 7.87
CA ILE A 528 19.30 11.58 9.07
C ILE A 528 20.77 11.14 9.12
N SER A 529 21.36 10.71 7.99
CA SER A 529 22.78 10.36 7.92
C SER A 529 23.68 11.52 8.35
N ILE A 530 23.38 12.72 7.89
CA ILE A 530 24.11 13.93 8.31
C ILE A 530 23.96 14.18 9.82
N VAL A 531 22.72 14.10 10.34
CA VAL A 531 22.48 14.30 11.78
C VAL A 531 23.22 13.26 12.62
N LEU A 532 23.15 11.99 12.23
CA LEU A 532 23.85 10.91 12.94
C LEU A 532 25.36 11.05 12.85
N TRP A 533 25.89 11.45 11.69
CA TRP A 533 27.31 11.73 11.55
C TRP A 533 27.74 12.84 12.51
N VAL A 534 26.99 13.94 12.62
CA VAL A 534 27.28 15.00 13.58
C VAL A 534 27.25 14.49 15.01
N LEU A 535 26.24 13.71 15.39
CA LEU A 535 26.12 13.16 16.73
C LEU A 535 27.24 12.15 17.07
N ALA A 536 27.73 11.41 16.08
CA ALA A 536 28.79 10.42 16.24
C ALA A 536 30.18 11.06 16.22
N SER A 537 30.38 12.12 15.43
CA SER A 537 31.70 12.76 15.24
C SER A 537 32.02 13.82 16.27
N TYR A 538 31.01 14.39 16.95
CA TYR A 538 31.14 15.44 17.91
C TYR A 538 30.70 15.04 19.31
N GLY A 539 31.41 15.57 20.33
CA GLY A 539 31.14 15.40 21.74
C GLY A 539 31.66 16.58 22.55
N PRO A 540 31.76 16.49 23.88
CA PRO A 540 32.37 17.52 24.72
C PRO A 540 33.79 17.81 24.25
N PRO A 541 34.12 19.10 23.90
CA PRO A 541 35.39 19.40 23.20
C PRO A 541 36.64 18.96 23.93
N ALA A 542 36.72 19.20 25.26
CA ALA A 542 37.90 18.90 26.08
C ALA A 542 38.27 17.38 26.04
N THR A 543 37.27 16.50 26.17
CA THR A 543 37.47 15.02 26.14
C THR A 543 37.80 14.53 24.75
N MET A 544 37.15 15.06 23.71
CA MET A 544 37.38 14.64 22.32
C MET A 544 38.80 15.02 21.85
N ASP A 545 39.28 16.22 22.19
CA ASP A 545 40.62 16.68 21.83
C ASP A 545 41.72 15.90 22.56
N GLU A 546 41.50 15.57 23.83
CA GLU A 546 42.43 14.76 24.62
C GLU A 546 42.57 13.35 24.03
N ILE A 547 41.44 12.67 23.66
CA ILE A 547 41.45 11.33 23.05
C ILE A 547 42.17 11.37 21.68
N ARG A 548 41.93 12.42 20.87
CA ARG A 548 42.60 12.55 19.57
C ARG A 548 44.11 12.74 19.73
N GLN A 549 44.54 13.61 20.66
CA GLN A 549 45.98 13.82 20.90
C GLN A 549 46.68 12.55 21.42
N GLN A 550 46.05 11.80 22.33
CA GLN A 550 46.56 10.53 22.82
C GLN A 550 46.64 9.49 21.68
N GLY A 551 45.61 9.40 20.82
CA GLY A 551 45.62 8.49 19.67
C GLY A 551 46.73 8.82 18.67
N ILE A 552 46.95 10.07 18.33
CA ILE A 552 48.07 10.51 17.45
C ILE A 552 49.40 10.15 18.05
N ALA A 553 49.63 10.48 19.35
CA ALA A 553 50.88 10.17 20.03
C ALA A 553 51.18 8.65 20.11
N GLN A 554 50.16 7.84 20.24
CA GLN A 554 50.28 6.36 20.21
C GLN A 554 50.56 5.83 18.80
N GLN A 555 49.91 6.40 17.77
CA GLN A 555 50.14 6.03 16.37
C GLN A 555 51.58 6.34 15.91
N GLU A 556 52.16 7.48 16.34
CA GLU A 556 53.55 7.84 16.05
C GLU A 556 54.55 6.85 16.68
N GLN A 557 54.17 6.15 17.74
CA GLN A 557 54.98 5.15 18.43
C GLN A 557 54.76 3.75 17.92
N ALA A 558 53.83 3.51 16.97
CA ALA A 558 53.54 2.19 16.42
C ALA A 558 54.71 1.66 15.58
N ALA A 559 55.20 0.45 15.91
CA ALA A 559 56.32 -0.15 15.23
C ALA A 559 55.92 -0.88 13.92
N THR A 560 54.64 -1.22 13.75
CA THR A 560 54.14 -1.93 12.58
C THR A 560 52.81 -1.29 12.08
N PRO A 561 52.52 -1.42 10.76
CA PRO A 561 51.24 -0.94 10.21
C PRO A 561 50.02 -1.59 10.88
N GLU A 562 50.11 -2.83 11.31
CA GLU A 562 49.03 -3.54 12.03
C GLU A 562 48.77 -2.94 13.43
N GLN A 563 49.85 -2.56 14.15
CA GLN A 563 49.70 -1.85 15.42
C GLN A 563 49.07 -0.46 15.24
N ALA A 564 49.46 0.26 14.20
CA ALA A 564 48.89 1.55 13.88
C ALA A 564 47.37 1.43 13.60
N ALA A 565 46.92 0.42 12.85
CA ALA A 565 45.49 0.16 12.57
C ALA A 565 44.72 -0.22 13.83
N LEU A 566 45.32 -0.99 14.75
CA LEU A 566 44.68 -1.31 16.04
C LEU A 566 44.50 -0.05 16.93
N ILE A 567 45.53 0.80 16.99
CA ILE A 567 45.45 2.09 17.75
C ILE A 567 44.39 3.01 17.15
N GLU A 568 44.30 3.06 15.83
CA GLU A 568 43.27 3.85 15.14
C GLU A 568 41.85 3.35 15.45
N ALA A 569 41.64 2.02 15.41
CA ALA A 569 40.37 1.40 15.77
C ALA A 569 39.99 1.67 17.23
N GLU A 570 40.96 1.57 18.17
CA GLU A 570 40.75 1.87 19.58
C GLU A 570 40.46 3.33 19.83
N THR A 571 41.14 4.24 19.14
CA THR A 571 40.89 5.66 19.20
C THR A 571 39.51 6.03 18.67
N SER A 572 39.11 5.47 17.54
CA SER A 572 37.77 5.65 16.96
C SER A 572 36.68 5.16 17.88
N SER A 573 36.88 4.02 18.56
CA SER A 573 35.97 3.50 19.56
C SER A 573 35.81 4.48 20.75
N LYS A 574 36.91 4.97 21.31
CA LYS A 574 36.89 5.94 22.42
C LYS A 574 36.25 7.26 22.02
N LEU A 575 36.47 7.73 20.79
CA LEU A 575 35.80 8.94 20.27
C LEU A 575 34.28 8.73 20.16
N LEU A 576 33.86 7.61 19.61
CA LEU A 576 32.43 7.30 19.50
C LEU A 576 31.77 7.15 20.89
N GLU A 577 32.47 6.54 21.84
CA GLU A 577 32.01 6.40 23.22
C GLU A 577 31.76 7.74 23.92
N ASN A 578 32.58 8.73 23.65
CA ASN A 578 32.50 10.09 24.25
C ASN A 578 31.76 11.10 23.36
N SER A 579 31.27 10.69 22.23
CA SER A 579 30.41 11.49 21.33
C SER A 579 29.02 11.74 21.92
N PHE A 580 28.25 12.65 21.31
CA PHE A 580 26.85 12.86 21.71
C PHE A 580 25.99 11.61 21.60
N ILE A 581 26.23 10.75 20.58
CA ILE A 581 25.50 9.48 20.46
C ILE A 581 25.89 8.50 21.56
N GLY A 582 27.16 8.52 22.02
CA GLY A 582 27.63 7.73 23.16
C GLY A 582 26.94 8.16 24.47
N ILE A 583 26.83 9.46 24.69
CA ILE A 583 26.09 10.03 25.84
C ILE A 583 24.62 9.59 25.81
N MET A 584 23.98 9.65 24.63
CA MET A 584 22.61 9.16 24.45
C MET A 584 22.48 7.65 24.73
N GLY A 585 23.44 6.84 24.29
CA GLY A 585 23.49 5.40 24.57
C GLY A 585 23.49 5.10 26.07
N ARG A 586 24.33 5.81 26.82
CA ARG A 586 24.36 5.69 28.32
C ARG A 586 23.07 6.19 28.96
N ALA A 587 22.44 7.21 28.41
CA ALA A 587 21.18 7.73 28.95
C ALA A 587 20.01 6.74 28.80
N ILE A 588 20.01 5.91 27.76
CA ILE A 588 18.97 4.89 27.54
C ILE A 588 19.30 3.53 28.19
N GLU A 589 20.55 3.31 28.65
CA GLU A 589 21.00 2.06 29.25
C GLU A 589 20.07 1.55 30.36
N PRO A 590 19.60 2.38 31.33
CA PRO A 590 18.70 1.90 32.38
C PRO A 590 17.39 1.32 31.84
N VAL A 591 16.94 1.75 30.67
CA VAL A 591 15.72 1.28 30.03
C VAL A 591 15.94 -0.03 29.29
N ILE A 592 17.12 -0.25 28.71
CA ILE A 592 17.43 -1.44 27.92
C ILE A 592 18.16 -2.53 28.72
N GLN A 593 18.72 -2.20 29.88
CA GLN A 593 19.37 -3.16 30.79
C GLN A 593 18.49 -4.37 31.18
N PRO A 594 17.17 -4.23 31.42
CA PRO A 594 16.30 -5.38 31.67
C PRO A 594 16.18 -6.38 30.52
N LEU A 595 16.64 -6.00 29.32
CA LEU A 595 16.71 -6.87 28.13
C LEU A 595 18.06 -7.57 27.99
N GLY A 596 19.00 -7.31 28.91
CA GLY A 596 20.38 -7.78 28.86
C GLY A 596 21.30 -6.92 27.95
N TYR A 597 20.90 -5.68 27.61
CA TYR A 597 21.65 -4.81 26.72
C TYR A 597 22.45 -3.77 27.51
N ASP A 598 23.68 -3.54 27.08
CA ASP A 598 24.54 -2.47 27.57
C ASP A 598 24.36 -1.17 26.74
N TRP A 599 25.00 -0.10 27.18
CA TRP A 599 24.98 1.18 26.46
C TRP A 599 25.59 1.09 25.04
N LYS A 600 26.54 0.17 24.78
CA LYS A 600 27.13 -0.05 23.46
C LYS A 600 26.10 -0.60 22.47
N ILE A 601 25.33 -1.60 22.89
CA ILE A 601 24.16 -2.09 22.14
C ILE A 601 23.15 -0.96 21.98
N GLY A 602 22.97 -0.11 23.01
CA GLY A 602 22.12 1.08 22.96
C GLY A 602 22.49 2.05 21.85
N ILE A 603 23.77 2.37 21.68
CA ILE A 603 24.25 3.21 20.56
C ILE A 603 23.91 2.54 19.22
N ALA A 604 24.19 1.23 19.08
CA ALA A 604 23.93 0.51 17.85
C ALA A 604 22.43 0.46 17.52
N LEU A 605 21.55 0.40 18.52
CA LEU A 605 20.11 0.49 18.32
C LEU A 605 19.67 1.89 17.86
N ILE A 606 20.25 2.96 18.40
CA ILE A 606 19.97 4.34 17.98
C ILE A 606 20.40 4.55 16.53
N THR A 607 21.61 4.15 16.16
CA THR A 607 22.11 4.28 14.78
C THR A 607 21.29 3.46 13.79
N SER A 608 20.92 2.24 14.17
CA SER A 608 20.10 1.35 13.34
C SER A 608 18.67 1.86 13.08
N PHE A 609 18.20 2.84 13.86
CA PHE A 609 16.91 3.48 13.61
C PHE A 609 16.90 4.29 12.30
N ALA A 610 18.04 4.78 11.86
CA ALA A 610 18.16 5.40 10.53
C ALA A 610 18.12 4.35 9.42
N ALA A 611 19.02 3.36 9.53
CA ALA A 611 19.16 2.26 8.59
C ALA A 611 19.64 1.02 9.36
N ARG A 612 18.99 -0.11 9.17
CA ARG A 612 19.19 -1.32 10.00
C ARG A 612 20.57 -1.96 9.84
N GLU A 613 21.13 -1.88 8.66
CA GLU A 613 22.47 -2.39 8.32
C GLU A 613 23.57 -1.66 9.08
N VAL A 614 23.35 -0.42 9.48
CA VAL A 614 24.32 0.39 10.27
C VAL A 614 24.59 -0.22 11.65
N PHE A 615 23.72 -1.09 12.16
CA PHE A 615 23.94 -1.78 13.44
C PHE A 615 25.26 -2.53 13.48
N ILE A 616 25.56 -3.29 12.44
CA ILE A 616 26.77 -4.13 12.39
C ILE A 616 28.02 -3.26 12.34
N SER A 617 28.06 -2.28 11.46
CA SER A 617 29.20 -1.37 11.35
C SER A 617 29.42 -0.55 12.64
N THR A 618 28.35 -0.13 13.30
CA THR A 618 28.42 0.55 14.58
C THR A 618 29.01 -0.36 15.68
N ILE A 619 28.53 -1.59 15.78
CA ILE A 619 29.06 -2.57 16.74
C ILE A 619 30.53 -2.88 16.45
N ALA A 620 30.89 -3.10 15.20
CA ALA A 620 32.27 -3.35 14.82
C ALA A 620 33.20 -2.18 15.23
N THR A 621 32.76 -0.95 15.00
CA THR A 621 33.51 0.26 15.41
C THR A 621 33.62 0.37 16.94
N ILE A 622 32.51 0.19 17.67
CA ILE A 622 32.50 0.32 19.15
C ILE A 622 33.39 -0.70 19.84
N TYR A 623 33.43 -1.94 19.29
CA TYR A 623 34.26 -3.00 19.86
C TYR A 623 35.69 -3.07 19.25
N SER A 624 36.09 -2.01 18.51
CA SER A 624 37.44 -1.89 17.91
C SER A 624 37.83 -3.10 17.06
N ILE A 625 36.87 -3.61 16.27
CA ILE A 625 37.11 -4.72 15.35
C ILE A 625 37.80 -4.14 14.12
N GLY A 626 39.15 -3.99 14.16
CA GLY A 626 39.95 -3.58 13.01
C GLY A 626 40.12 -4.75 12.04
N GLY A 627 40.14 -4.47 10.73
CA GLY A 627 40.27 -5.42 9.65
C GLY A 627 39.14 -5.33 8.64
N ASP A 628 39.18 -6.19 7.62
CA ASP A 628 38.10 -6.27 6.62
C ASP A 628 36.76 -6.59 7.30
N LEU A 629 35.83 -5.63 7.27
CA LEU A 629 34.47 -5.78 7.81
C LEU A 629 33.63 -6.82 7.04
N GLU A 630 34.16 -7.35 5.94
CA GLU A 630 33.54 -8.40 5.13
C GLU A 630 33.73 -9.80 5.71
N ASP A 631 34.68 -10.00 6.67
CA ASP A 631 34.91 -11.31 7.28
C ASP A 631 34.02 -11.52 8.53
N ASP A 632 32.82 -12.07 8.29
CA ASP A 632 31.84 -12.44 9.31
C ASP A 632 32.41 -13.30 10.45
N LEU A 633 33.46 -14.12 10.18
CA LEU A 633 34.07 -15.01 11.17
C LEU A 633 34.86 -14.21 12.20
N THR A 634 35.67 -13.25 11.74
CA THR A 634 36.48 -12.38 12.60
C THR A 634 35.61 -11.52 13.51
N ILE A 635 34.48 -10.97 12.98
CA ILE A 635 33.51 -10.19 13.76
C ILE A 635 32.89 -11.07 14.86
N ARG A 636 32.48 -12.30 14.53
CA ARG A 636 31.86 -13.24 15.48
C ARG A 636 32.78 -13.62 16.61
N GLU A 637 34.04 -14.00 16.31
CA GLU A 637 35.00 -14.40 17.33
C GLU A 637 35.29 -13.26 18.31
N LYS A 638 35.49 -12.05 17.80
CA LYS A 638 35.74 -10.86 18.65
C LYS A 638 34.51 -10.49 19.49
N LEU A 639 33.30 -10.56 18.95
CA LEU A 639 32.06 -10.30 19.71
C LEU A 639 31.83 -11.38 20.78
N ALA A 640 32.11 -12.65 20.48
CA ALA A 640 31.97 -13.76 21.42
C ALA A 640 32.90 -13.64 22.64
N SER A 641 34.04 -12.96 22.48
CA SER A 641 35.05 -12.73 23.54
C SER A 641 34.79 -11.47 24.39
N GLN A 642 33.84 -10.60 23.99
CA GLN A 642 33.59 -9.33 24.69
C GLN A 642 32.96 -9.56 26.04
N VAL A 643 33.47 -8.82 27.02
CA VAL A 643 33.04 -8.86 28.42
C VAL A 643 32.46 -7.48 28.79
N ASN A 644 31.32 -7.46 29.44
CA ASN A 644 30.71 -6.26 29.97
C ASN A 644 31.57 -5.71 31.12
N ALA A 645 32.05 -4.47 30.97
CA ALA A 645 32.93 -3.84 31.95
C ALA A 645 32.27 -3.64 33.36
N SER A 646 30.95 -3.60 33.43
CA SER A 646 30.21 -3.40 34.67
C SER A 646 29.88 -4.69 35.43
N THR A 647 29.65 -5.79 34.70
CA THR A 647 29.26 -7.08 35.30
C THR A 647 30.36 -8.13 35.30
N GLY A 648 31.39 -7.99 34.46
CA GLY A 648 32.43 -8.99 34.27
C GLY A 648 31.99 -10.23 33.50
N GLU A 649 30.76 -10.27 33.01
CA GLU A 649 30.22 -11.36 32.24
C GLU A 649 30.26 -11.08 30.73
N LYS A 650 30.13 -12.14 29.89
CA LYS A 650 30.06 -11.95 28.43
C LYS A 650 28.87 -11.06 28.04
N THR A 651 29.12 -10.06 27.21
CA THR A 651 28.05 -9.14 26.73
C THR A 651 27.05 -9.88 25.85
N PHE A 652 27.52 -10.74 24.96
CA PHE A 652 26.66 -11.52 24.05
C PHE A 652 26.44 -12.94 24.61
N THR A 653 25.66 -13.05 25.68
CA THR A 653 25.16 -14.34 26.14
C THR A 653 24.08 -14.89 25.20
N PRO A 654 23.79 -16.20 25.21
CA PRO A 654 22.65 -16.72 24.44
C PRO A 654 21.33 -16.00 24.74
N ALA A 655 21.06 -15.66 26.03
CA ALA A 655 19.88 -14.92 26.43
C ALA A 655 19.82 -13.53 25.81
N THR A 656 20.93 -12.76 25.87
CA THR A 656 21.05 -11.44 25.25
C THR A 656 20.89 -11.50 23.73
N SER A 657 21.53 -12.50 23.08
CA SER A 657 21.48 -12.66 21.62
C SER A 657 20.06 -13.02 21.13
N TYR A 658 19.36 -13.94 21.82
CA TYR A 658 17.97 -14.30 21.48
C TYR A 658 17.01 -13.14 21.75
N SER A 659 17.19 -12.41 22.86
CA SER A 659 16.44 -11.19 23.14
C SER A 659 16.59 -10.17 22.02
N LEU A 660 17.83 -9.94 21.57
CA LEU A 660 18.14 -8.98 20.51
C LEU A 660 17.59 -9.42 19.15
N LEU A 661 17.64 -10.71 18.81
CA LEU A 661 17.03 -11.27 17.61
C LEU A 661 15.51 -10.99 17.60
N VAL A 662 14.82 -11.27 18.70
CA VAL A 662 13.37 -11.03 18.83
C VAL A 662 13.05 -9.54 18.83
N PHE A 663 13.87 -8.70 19.45
CA PHE A 663 13.73 -7.25 19.39
C PHE A 663 13.76 -6.78 17.92
N TYR A 664 14.72 -7.25 17.14
CA TYR A 664 14.84 -6.91 15.72
C TYR A 664 13.69 -7.40 14.85
N VAL A 665 12.98 -8.49 15.25
CA VAL A 665 11.77 -8.93 14.53
C VAL A 665 10.65 -7.90 14.63
N PHE A 666 10.47 -7.25 15.78
CA PHE A 666 9.31 -6.40 16.02
C PHE A 666 9.62 -4.89 15.98
N ALA A 667 10.88 -4.50 16.20
CA ALA A 667 11.25 -3.10 16.32
C ALA A 667 11.04 -2.31 15.03
N MET A 668 10.54 -1.07 15.19
CA MET A 668 10.46 -0.09 14.13
C MET A 668 11.81 0.61 13.96
N GLN A 669 12.62 0.13 13.06
CA GLN A 669 13.98 0.63 12.82
C GLN A 669 14.17 1.08 11.38
N CYS A 670 13.33 2.00 10.91
CA CYS A 670 13.47 2.58 9.57
C CYS A 670 12.70 3.90 9.48
N MET A 671 13.44 5.00 9.58
CA MET A 671 12.88 6.36 9.51
C MET A 671 12.21 6.65 8.16
N SER A 672 12.77 6.09 7.08
CA SER A 672 12.22 6.23 5.72
C SER A 672 10.82 5.60 5.60
N THR A 673 10.57 4.49 6.30
CA THR A 673 9.24 3.89 6.36
C THR A 673 8.24 4.81 7.06
N LEU A 674 8.62 5.46 8.16
CA LEU A 674 7.76 6.42 8.87
C LEU A 674 7.42 7.62 7.99
N ALA A 675 8.38 8.13 7.21
CA ALA A 675 8.14 9.21 6.26
C ALA A 675 7.10 8.82 5.20
N VAL A 676 7.18 7.59 4.67
CA VAL A 676 6.20 7.08 3.71
C VAL A 676 4.83 6.86 4.37
N VAL A 677 4.78 6.31 5.58
CA VAL A 677 3.53 6.15 6.34
C VAL A 677 2.88 7.52 6.59
N LYS A 678 3.65 8.54 7.00
CA LYS A 678 3.16 9.92 7.15
C LYS A 678 2.45 10.41 5.88
N ARG A 679 3.06 10.18 4.73
CA ARG A 679 2.52 10.61 3.44
C ARG A 679 1.25 9.83 3.09
N GLU A 680 1.25 8.51 3.22
CA GLU A 680 0.08 7.66 2.88
C GLU A 680 -1.12 7.90 3.80
N THR A 681 -0.85 8.31 5.05
CA THR A 681 -1.88 8.61 6.06
C THR A 681 -2.19 10.10 6.19
N LYS A 682 -1.51 10.94 5.42
CA LYS A 682 -1.66 12.43 5.40
C LYS A 682 -1.52 13.08 6.79
N GLY A 683 -0.70 12.51 7.70
CA GLY A 683 -0.52 13.07 9.04
C GLY A 683 0.50 12.33 9.90
N TRP A 684 0.89 12.93 11.04
CA TRP A 684 1.84 12.36 11.99
C TRP A 684 1.23 11.37 12.99
N LYS A 685 -0.10 11.39 13.16
CA LYS A 685 -0.80 10.54 14.13
C LYS A 685 -0.46 9.06 13.98
N TRP A 686 -0.57 8.52 12.77
CA TRP A 686 -0.37 7.11 12.50
C TRP A 686 1.11 6.66 12.57
N PRO A 687 2.09 7.42 12.03
CA PRO A 687 3.51 7.13 12.24
C PRO A 687 3.89 7.08 13.71
N ILE A 688 3.40 8.01 14.55
CA ILE A 688 3.67 8.03 15.99
C ILE A 688 3.07 6.79 16.66
N ILE A 689 1.80 6.48 16.40
CA ILE A 689 1.14 5.28 16.90
C ILE A 689 1.94 4.03 16.50
N GLN A 690 2.39 3.96 15.24
CA GLN A 690 3.17 2.85 14.72
C GLN A 690 4.50 2.69 15.46
N THR A 691 5.24 3.77 15.65
CA THR A 691 6.50 3.76 16.39
C THR A 691 6.30 3.29 17.83
N VAL A 692 5.29 3.84 18.51
CA VAL A 692 5.02 3.49 19.91
C VAL A 692 4.64 2.02 20.08
N TYR A 693 3.67 1.52 19.30
CA TYR A 693 3.23 0.13 19.49
C TYR A 693 4.29 -0.88 19.07
N MET A 694 5.04 -0.62 17.97
CA MET A 694 6.09 -1.53 17.52
C MET A 694 7.26 -1.56 18.51
N SER A 695 7.67 -0.40 19.05
CA SER A 695 8.71 -0.34 20.07
C SER A 695 8.27 -1.02 21.37
N ALA A 696 7.02 -0.81 21.80
CA ALA A 696 6.47 -1.49 22.99
C ALA A 696 6.38 -3.01 22.79
N LEU A 697 5.94 -3.47 21.61
CA LEU A 697 5.88 -4.90 21.27
C LEU A 697 7.29 -5.51 21.22
N ALA A 698 8.24 -4.83 20.60
CA ALA A 698 9.63 -5.28 20.53
C ALA A 698 10.25 -5.40 21.92
N TYR A 699 10.07 -4.38 22.76
CA TYR A 699 10.55 -4.38 24.12
C TYR A 699 9.95 -5.52 24.95
N LEU A 700 8.63 -5.68 24.91
CA LEU A 700 7.93 -6.72 25.67
C LEU A 700 8.37 -8.13 25.26
N MET A 701 8.43 -8.38 23.95
CA MET A 701 8.80 -9.71 23.44
C MET A 701 10.28 -10.03 23.70
N ALA A 702 11.16 -9.03 23.57
CA ALA A 702 12.57 -9.18 23.91
C ALA A 702 12.77 -9.43 25.41
N TRP A 703 12.04 -8.71 26.26
CA TRP A 703 12.08 -8.93 27.70
C TRP A 703 11.62 -10.34 28.10
N ILE A 704 10.49 -10.78 27.55
CA ILE A 704 10.00 -12.16 27.78
C ILE A 704 11.05 -13.18 27.34
N THR A 705 11.64 -12.99 26.16
CA THR A 705 12.68 -13.89 25.65
C THR A 705 13.90 -13.90 26.57
N TYR A 706 14.37 -12.74 27.02
CA TYR A 706 15.47 -12.64 27.95
C TYR A 706 15.21 -13.41 29.26
N GLN A 707 14.01 -13.23 29.85
CA GLN A 707 13.62 -13.91 31.10
C GLN A 707 13.48 -15.43 30.95
N ILE A 708 13.18 -15.94 29.76
CA ILE A 708 13.09 -17.39 29.51
C ILE A 708 14.47 -18.05 29.40
N PHE A 709 15.47 -17.32 28.91
CA PHE A 709 16.79 -17.88 28.59
C PHE A 709 17.89 -17.47 29.61
N ILE A 710 17.59 -16.64 30.59
CA ILE A 710 18.48 -16.33 31.70
C ILE A 710 18.47 -17.46 32.71
#